data_2502f6b5e2431caca62b236b85263c7e
#
_entry.id   2502f6b5e2431caca62b236b85263c7e
#
_cell.length_a   1.000
_cell.length_b   1.000
_cell.length_c   1.000
_cell.angle_alpha   90.00
_cell.angle_beta   90.00
_cell.angle_gamma   90.00
#
_symmetry.space_group_name_H-M   'P 1'
#
loop_
_entity.id
_entity.type
_entity.pdbx_description
1 polymer ?
#
loop_
_entity_poly.entity_id
_entity_poly.type
_entity_poly.pdbx_seq_one_letter_code
_entity_poly.pdbx_strand_id
1 'polypeptide(L)'
;MLKINHNNTVTFASIIQKKQNSNNHNQTTNVINSSNLNNLNYFNKSLISFQGKGFYQTLNDNYFNLPKDKTTGKPFQADIYQKASAENLYKGNDVIVTAPTGTGKTAIAHYVINKNLVDGKKTFYTAPLKALSNDKIREFQKIYGKDNVGLITGDRKINKDAPIVIMTTEVYRNMVVQDQLKERNPLLDNLQTVVFDELHYLGDNDRGSVWEQAIMFTNPKTQILSLSGTMANPEKITDWMGEIKGHKFAEKVTPENGYKAKNADVHTVMINVPSKNRHVPLEFEVMTVKAEQKRAGGGGSKADRKRAKKQAHLHAQSDSAMPSKESYVDMVTKLQREDKVPAIFFIFSKREGRATMSYLKENGPKLTSEKETKQIKKAVQEFKASGKYLGESLDYEALERGYALHNAGMLPEQKELIEELFQKKLLKVVISTETLSAGINMPARTTVITGVRKPTDNPDGDDHRRYITPNEFHQMAGRAGRRGIDTVGYCYCMAANKSQDKKFNELINTPANDINSHFKIDYSFVATADDVFRDKKLLKPIFRKSLRAYDENPQTRNNNANKMVEEFIQKENILKNYDYLDKNNNLTDKGLLLTKINGYEQIPVVDSITNKELEGLNAVQLAGFVAGLANLENVPKIELPANKQNEKIFVFEDDEIVALVDNMSERINDYNKNIYSKDNNRELKSNTNAVKHIYTWANLNAKSEDSVDNWKELYSGDLKKSIRDEGTLFREIMMTNDLLKQMSEIAKMGAEISNNPKDIRYYHNLTDTIQDALALIDRPPAKDDEIIEE
;
A
#
# COMPACT_ATOMS: atom_id res chain seq x y z
N MET A 1 -17.80 -19.90 -46.82
CA MET A 1 -19.15 -20.41 -46.56
C MET A 1 -19.05 -21.75 -45.82
N LEU A 2 -19.19 -21.74 -44.54
CA LEU A 2 -19.33 -22.96 -43.73
C LEU A 2 -20.57 -22.75 -42.89
N LYS A 3 -21.59 -23.55 -43.20
CA LYS A 3 -22.86 -23.63 -42.45
C LYS A 3 -22.56 -24.25 -41.09
N ILE A 4 -22.84 -23.52 -40.00
CA ILE A 4 -22.81 -24.05 -38.67
C ILE A 4 -24.18 -24.68 -38.39
N ASN A 5 -24.18 -25.99 -38.22
CA ASN A 5 -25.34 -26.76 -37.79
C ASN A 5 -25.57 -26.55 -36.28
N HIS A 6 -26.70 -25.98 -35.92
CA HIS A 6 -27.20 -25.92 -34.53
C HIS A 6 -27.73 -27.30 -34.14
N ASN A 7 -26.93 -28.09 -33.43
CA ASN A 7 -27.39 -29.14 -32.54
C ASN A 7 -26.19 -29.94 -32.02
N ASN A 8 -25.50 -29.41 -31.03
CA ASN A 8 -24.68 -30.22 -30.12
C ASN A 8 -24.49 -29.43 -28.79
N THR A 9 -25.48 -29.57 -27.93
CA THR A 9 -25.41 -29.16 -26.54
C THR A 9 -24.61 -30.23 -25.79
N VAL A 10 -23.29 -30.05 -25.69
CA VAL A 10 -22.45 -30.85 -24.79
C VAL A 10 -22.58 -30.26 -23.40
N THR A 11 -23.33 -30.90 -22.52
CA THR A 11 -23.43 -30.51 -21.12
C THR A 11 -22.14 -30.88 -20.38
N PHE A 12 -21.71 -30.02 -19.47
CA PHE A 12 -20.53 -30.22 -18.63
C PHE A 12 -20.51 -31.58 -17.89
N ALA A 13 -21.68 -32.16 -17.61
CA ALA A 13 -21.83 -33.49 -17.07
C ALA A 13 -21.30 -34.60 -18.00
N SER A 14 -21.40 -34.43 -19.32
CA SER A 14 -20.89 -35.42 -20.30
C SER A 14 -19.37 -35.36 -20.47
N ILE A 15 -18.76 -34.23 -20.14
CA ILE A 15 -17.28 -34.06 -20.14
C ILE A 15 -16.68 -34.75 -18.91
N ILE A 16 -17.35 -34.67 -17.75
CA ILE A 16 -16.92 -35.34 -16.53
C ILE A 16 -17.05 -36.86 -16.67
N GLN A 17 -18.15 -37.36 -17.22
CA GLN A 17 -18.31 -38.80 -17.46
C GLN A 17 -17.34 -39.37 -18.51
N LYS A 18 -16.99 -38.59 -19.55
CA LYS A 18 -15.98 -39.06 -20.54
C LYS A 18 -14.56 -39.04 -19.95
N LYS A 19 -14.24 -38.20 -18.95
CA LYS A 19 -12.93 -38.23 -18.27
C LYS A 19 -12.82 -39.36 -17.25
N GLN A 20 -13.93 -39.86 -16.70
CA GLN A 20 -13.89 -40.98 -15.75
C GLN A 20 -13.65 -42.33 -16.42
N ASN A 21 -13.92 -42.46 -17.71
CA ASN A 21 -13.74 -43.70 -18.46
C ASN A 21 -12.40 -43.82 -19.23
N SER A 22 -11.47 -42.88 -19.05
CA SER A 22 -10.15 -42.89 -19.73
C SER A 22 -8.98 -42.83 -18.77
N ASN A 23 -9.09 -43.31 -17.54
CA ASN A 23 -8.00 -43.33 -16.59
C ASN A 23 -7.31 -44.68 -16.50
N ASN A 24 -6.21 -44.79 -17.21
CA ASN A 24 -5.00 -45.45 -16.73
C ASN A 24 -3.81 -44.68 -17.34
N HIS A 25 -3.32 -43.70 -16.62
CA HIS A 25 -1.93 -43.27 -16.50
C HIS A 25 -1.83 -41.96 -15.66
N ASN A 26 -0.99 -42.06 -14.69
CA ASN A 26 -0.67 -41.03 -13.68
C ASN A 26 -0.55 -39.62 -14.18
N GLN A 27 -1.44 -38.73 -13.71
CA GLN A 27 -1.19 -37.29 -13.48
C GLN A 27 -2.18 -36.80 -12.42
N THR A 28 -1.65 -36.25 -11.35
CA THR A 28 -2.38 -35.63 -10.25
C THR A 28 -3.25 -34.47 -10.74
N THR A 29 -4.55 -34.73 -10.86
CA THR A 29 -5.56 -33.68 -11.08
C THR A 29 -6.22 -33.37 -9.75
N ASN A 30 -6.08 -32.12 -9.29
CA ASN A 30 -6.76 -31.60 -8.11
C ASN A 30 -8.26 -31.77 -8.25
N VAL A 31 -8.85 -32.56 -7.34
CA VAL A 31 -10.28 -32.84 -7.26
C VAL A 31 -10.96 -31.66 -6.58
N ILE A 32 -11.84 -30.97 -7.30
CA ILE A 32 -12.73 -29.93 -6.73
C ILE A 32 -13.68 -30.60 -5.75
N ASN A 33 -13.65 -30.26 -4.50
CA ASN A 33 -14.47 -30.81 -3.44
C ASN A 33 -15.97 -30.57 -3.67
N SER A 34 -16.82 -31.57 -3.40
CA SER A 34 -18.26 -31.56 -3.67
C SER A 34 -19.07 -30.49 -2.93
N SER A 35 -18.58 -29.93 -1.84
CA SER A 35 -19.20 -28.80 -1.14
C SER A 35 -19.12 -27.46 -1.92
N ASN A 36 -18.12 -27.32 -2.80
CA ASN A 36 -17.98 -26.14 -3.66
C ASN A 36 -18.82 -26.25 -4.94
N LEU A 37 -19.24 -27.48 -5.31
CA LEU A 37 -20.14 -27.72 -6.46
C LEU A 37 -21.54 -27.13 -6.24
N ASN A 38 -22.01 -27.01 -5.02
CA ASN A 38 -23.32 -26.42 -4.75
C ASN A 38 -23.37 -24.91 -5.01
N ASN A 39 -22.29 -24.20 -4.75
CA ASN A 39 -22.19 -22.76 -5.07
C ASN A 39 -21.98 -22.55 -6.58
N LEU A 40 -21.19 -23.41 -7.23
CA LEU A 40 -21.02 -23.42 -8.68
C LEU A 40 -22.30 -23.86 -9.43
N ASN A 41 -23.07 -24.78 -8.86
CA ASN A 41 -24.37 -25.20 -9.42
C ASN A 41 -25.43 -24.10 -9.31
N TYR A 42 -25.41 -23.28 -8.29
CA TYR A 42 -26.29 -22.11 -8.18
C TYR A 42 -25.95 -21.07 -9.24
N PHE A 43 -24.65 -20.89 -9.51
CA PHE A 43 -24.13 -20.00 -10.56
C PHE A 43 -24.47 -20.53 -11.96
N ASN A 44 -24.29 -21.83 -12.21
CA ASN A 44 -24.64 -22.47 -13.48
C ASN A 44 -26.15 -22.41 -13.77
N LYS A 45 -27.01 -22.57 -12.77
CA LYS A 45 -28.47 -22.42 -12.97
C LYS A 45 -28.85 -20.99 -13.34
N SER A 46 -28.17 -19.97 -12.83
CA SER A 46 -28.43 -18.57 -13.21
C SER A 46 -27.90 -18.25 -14.62
N LEU A 47 -26.79 -18.85 -15.04
CA LEU A 47 -26.22 -18.70 -16.38
C LEU A 47 -27.03 -19.41 -17.49
N ILE A 48 -27.61 -20.58 -17.19
CA ILE A 48 -28.43 -21.31 -18.15
C ILE A 48 -29.74 -20.57 -18.47
N SER A 49 -30.22 -19.72 -17.57
CA SER A 49 -31.36 -18.84 -17.86
C SER A 49 -31.05 -17.67 -18.82
N PHE A 50 -29.81 -17.54 -19.25
CA PHE A 50 -29.30 -16.46 -20.11
C PHE A 50 -29.70 -16.56 -21.58
N GLN A 51 -29.98 -17.75 -22.07
CA GLN A 51 -30.24 -17.97 -23.49
C GLN A 51 -31.65 -17.55 -23.92
N GLY A 52 -32.08 -16.33 -23.64
CA GLY A 52 -33.35 -15.88 -24.19
C GLY A 52 -34.04 -14.69 -23.57
N LYS A 53 -33.51 -14.08 -22.55
CA LYS A 53 -34.09 -12.82 -21.99
C LYS A 53 -33.08 -11.69 -22.12
N GLY A 54 -33.56 -10.53 -22.55
CA GLY A 54 -32.72 -9.35 -22.78
C GLY A 54 -31.76 -9.07 -21.63
N PHE A 55 -30.51 -8.74 -21.94
CA PHE A 55 -29.35 -8.54 -21.05
C PHE A 55 -29.67 -7.73 -19.77
N TYR A 56 -30.54 -6.74 -19.87
CA TYR A 56 -30.95 -5.89 -18.74
C TYR A 56 -31.85 -6.56 -17.69
N GLN A 57 -32.57 -7.61 -18.05
CA GLN A 57 -33.42 -8.33 -17.09
C GLN A 57 -32.68 -9.43 -16.32
N THR A 58 -31.48 -9.79 -16.76
CA THR A 58 -30.68 -10.90 -16.22
C THR A 58 -29.48 -10.48 -15.42
N LEU A 59 -29.05 -9.22 -15.46
CA LEU A 59 -28.14 -8.64 -14.47
C LEU A 59 -28.88 -8.42 -13.13
N ASN A 60 -29.46 -9.49 -12.64
CA ASN A 60 -30.04 -9.52 -11.31
C ASN A 60 -28.92 -9.49 -10.27
N ASP A 61 -29.17 -8.95 -9.12
CA ASP A 61 -28.22 -8.78 -8.01
C ASP A 61 -27.51 -10.09 -7.60
N ASN A 62 -28.06 -11.23 -7.99
CA ASN A 62 -27.44 -12.58 -7.86
C ASN A 62 -26.13 -12.75 -8.65
N TYR A 63 -25.84 -11.92 -9.68
CA TYR A 63 -24.63 -11.98 -10.48
C TYR A 63 -23.39 -11.60 -9.72
N PHE A 64 -23.55 -10.72 -8.74
CA PHE A 64 -22.45 -10.29 -7.89
C PHE A 64 -22.11 -11.36 -6.85
N ASN A 65 -22.99 -12.36 -6.65
CA ASN A 65 -22.82 -13.45 -5.67
C ASN A 65 -22.29 -12.99 -4.32
N LEU A 66 -22.73 -11.81 -3.91
CA LEU A 66 -22.32 -11.24 -2.65
C LEU A 66 -23.25 -11.71 -1.54
N PRO A 67 -22.70 -11.96 -0.34
CA PRO A 67 -23.51 -12.35 0.81
C PRO A 67 -24.58 -11.30 1.10
N LYS A 68 -25.71 -11.74 1.68
CA LYS A 68 -26.72 -10.81 2.16
C LYS A 68 -26.11 -9.75 3.05
N ASP A 69 -26.61 -8.52 2.95
CA ASP A 69 -26.21 -7.44 3.82
C ASP A 69 -26.36 -7.86 5.29
N LYS A 70 -25.26 -7.85 6.03
CA LYS A 70 -25.24 -8.33 7.42
C LYS A 70 -26.12 -7.53 8.36
N THR A 71 -26.42 -6.28 7.99
CA THR A 71 -27.20 -5.36 8.83
C THR A 71 -28.69 -5.46 8.54
N THR A 72 -29.06 -5.58 7.27
CA THR A 72 -30.44 -5.59 6.83
C THR A 72 -31.00 -6.98 6.52
N GLY A 73 -30.12 -8.00 6.40
CA GLY A 73 -30.49 -9.35 5.98
C GLY A 73 -30.96 -9.45 4.52
N LYS A 74 -31.00 -8.33 3.80
CA LYS A 74 -31.48 -8.27 2.42
C LYS A 74 -30.41 -8.73 1.42
N PRO A 75 -30.80 -9.28 0.27
CA PRO A 75 -29.87 -9.56 -0.82
C PRO A 75 -29.15 -8.30 -1.26
N PHE A 76 -27.89 -8.45 -1.70
CA PHE A 76 -27.15 -7.35 -2.29
C PHE A 76 -27.91 -6.80 -3.51
N GLN A 77 -28.01 -5.46 -3.59
CA GLN A 77 -28.56 -4.75 -4.74
C GLN A 77 -27.48 -3.91 -5.40
N ALA A 78 -27.18 -4.24 -6.66
CA ALA A 78 -26.17 -3.53 -7.42
C ALA A 78 -26.69 -2.16 -7.89
N ASP A 79 -25.88 -1.13 -7.70
CA ASP A 79 -26.11 0.20 -8.21
C ASP A 79 -26.02 0.24 -9.76
N ILE A 80 -26.61 1.26 -10.38
CA ILE A 80 -26.62 1.40 -11.84
C ILE A 80 -25.20 1.40 -12.41
N TYR A 81 -24.26 2.10 -11.75
CA TYR A 81 -22.88 2.14 -12.21
C TYR A 81 -22.16 0.79 -12.09
N GLN A 82 -22.48 -0.02 -11.07
CA GLN A 82 -21.95 -1.38 -10.92
C GLN A 82 -22.46 -2.29 -12.03
N LYS A 83 -23.76 -2.19 -12.36
CA LYS A 83 -24.36 -2.92 -13.48
C LYS A 83 -23.74 -2.52 -14.81
N ALA A 84 -23.54 -1.23 -15.04
CA ALA A 84 -22.88 -0.72 -16.25
C ALA A 84 -21.41 -1.20 -16.35
N SER A 85 -20.70 -1.24 -15.22
CA SER A 85 -19.33 -1.80 -15.18
C SER A 85 -19.33 -3.27 -15.54
N ALA A 86 -20.25 -4.06 -14.95
CA ALA A 86 -20.39 -5.48 -15.22
C ALA A 86 -20.73 -5.75 -16.71
N GLU A 87 -21.60 -4.94 -17.31
CA GLU A 87 -21.94 -5.03 -18.73
C GLU A 87 -20.72 -4.83 -19.63
N ASN A 88 -19.90 -3.81 -19.34
CA ASN A 88 -18.71 -3.54 -20.14
C ASN A 88 -17.64 -4.64 -19.95
N LEU A 89 -17.46 -5.13 -18.71
CA LEU A 89 -16.56 -6.26 -18.43
C LEU A 89 -17.03 -7.54 -19.15
N TYR A 90 -18.34 -7.78 -19.23
CA TYR A 90 -18.90 -8.91 -19.96
C TYR A 90 -18.60 -8.83 -21.47
N LYS A 91 -18.66 -7.64 -22.05
CA LYS A 91 -18.31 -7.38 -23.47
C LYS A 91 -16.80 -7.52 -23.75
N GLY A 92 -15.98 -7.70 -22.73
CA GLY A 92 -14.53 -7.80 -22.86
C GLY A 92 -13.81 -6.45 -22.81
N ASN A 93 -14.51 -5.36 -22.52
CA ASN A 93 -13.91 -4.02 -22.43
C ASN A 93 -13.05 -3.90 -21.18
N ASP A 94 -11.97 -3.11 -21.26
CA ASP A 94 -11.27 -2.61 -20.10
C ASP A 94 -12.15 -1.57 -19.37
N VAL A 95 -12.22 -1.63 -18.05
CA VAL A 95 -13.09 -0.76 -17.28
C VAL A 95 -12.32 -0.05 -16.18
N ILE A 96 -12.44 1.28 -16.18
CA ILE A 96 -11.93 2.15 -15.13
C ILE A 96 -13.12 2.69 -14.35
N VAL A 97 -13.17 2.44 -13.05
CA VAL A 97 -14.25 2.93 -12.18
C VAL A 97 -13.70 4.00 -11.26
N THR A 98 -14.18 5.22 -11.40
CA THR A 98 -13.92 6.30 -10.47
C THR A 98 -15.18 6.59 -9.68
N ALA A 99 -15.12 6.31 -8.40
CA ALA A 99 -16.29 6.48 -7.52
C ALA A 99 -15.84 6.82 -6.09
N PRO A 100 -16.59 7.62 -5.34
CA PRO A 100 -16.25 7.97 -3.96
C PRO A 100 -16.01 6.72 -3.08
N THR A 101 -15.26 6.90 -2.01
CA THR A 101 -15.05 5.84 -1.01
C THR A 101 -16.39 5.42 -0.39
N GLY A 102 -16.56 4.13 -0.11
CA GLY A 102 -17.77 3.59 0.50
C GLY A 102 -18.94 3.33 -0.46
N THR A 103 -18.76 3.51 -1.77
CA THR A 103 -19.81 3.23 -2.77
C THR A 103 -19.95 1.76 -3.15
N GLY A 104 -19.01 0.90 -2.72
CA GLY A 104 -19.06 -0.54 -3.01
C GLY A 104 -18.40 -0.95 -4.33
N LYS A 105 -17.31 -0.28 -4.72
CA LYS A 105 -16.52 -0.60 -5.92
C LYS A 105 -16.07 -2.07 -5.98
N THR A 106 -15.70 -2.67 -4.86
CA THR A 106 -15.24 -4.07 -4.76
C THR A 106 -16.26 -5.07 -5.31
N ALA A 107 -17.56 -4.75 -5.26
CA ALA A 107 -18.60 -5.60 -5.84
C ALA A 107 -18.38 -5.88 -7.34
N ILE A 108 -17.80 -4.93 -8.06
CA ILE A 108 -17.49 -5.09 -9.49
C ILE A 108 -16.35 -6.11 -9.70
N ALA A 109 -15.37 -6.13 -8.78
CA ALA A 109 -14.33 -7.15 -8.80
C ALA A 109 -14.91 -8.55 -8.53
N HIS A 110 -15.84 -8.68 -7.58
CA HIS A 110 -16.54 -9.95 -7.37
C HIS A 110 -17.29 -10.43 -8.61
N TYR A 111 -17.92 -9.53 -9.36
CA TYR A 111 -18.56 -9.86 -10.62
C TYR A 111 -17.58 -10.49 -11.63
N VAL A 112 -16.43 -9.82 -11.88
CA VAL A 112 -15.48 -10.32 -12.88
C VAL A 112 -14.78 -11.61 -12.41
N ILE A 113 -14.52 -11.75 -11.12
CA ILE A 113 -14.01 -12.98 -10.53
C ILE A 113 -14.97 -14.14 -10.77
N ASN A 114 -16.25 -13.96 -10.46
CA ASN A 114 -17.29 -14.98 -10.68
C ASN A 114 -17.37 -15.38 -12.15
N LYS A 115 -17.37 -14.39 -13.05
CA LYS A 115 -17.37 -14.63 -14.50
C LYS A 115 -16.18 -15.50 -14.92
N ASN A 116 -14.98 -15.12 -14.51
CA ASN A 116 -13.76 -15.81 -14.91
C ASN A 116 -13.66 -17.20 -14.30
N LEU A 117 -14.12 -17.41 -13.07
CA LEU A 117 -14.20 -18.74 -12.45
C LEU A 117 -15.09 -19.69 -13.28
N VAL A 118 -16.24 -19.20 -13.73
CA VAL A 118 -17.14 -19.99 -14.60
C VAL A 118 -16.48 -20.36 -15.91
N ASP A 119 -15.70 -19.43 -16.48
CA ASP A 119 -14.98 -19.62 -17.75
C ASP A 119 -13.68 -20.44 -17.58
N GLY A 120 -13.36 -20.90 -16.37
CA GLY A 120 -12.10 -21.60 -16.04
C GLY A 120 -10.85 -20.73 -16.24
N LYS A 121 -10.99 -19.41 -16.06
CA LYS A 121 -9.93 -18.41 -16.23
C LYS A 121 -9.45 -17.86 -14.89
N LYS A 122 -8.22 -17.36 -14.88
CA LYS A 122 -7.61 -16.71 -13.71
C LYS A 122 -7.97 -15.24 -13.62
N THR A 123 -8.06 -14.74 -12.39
CA THR A 123 -8.16 -13.33 -12.06
C THR A 123 -7.09 -12.97 -11.04
N PHE A 124 -6.28 -11.94 -11.33
CA PHE A 124 -5.38 -11.35 -10.36
C PHE A 124 -6.01 -10.09 -9.76
N TYR A 125 -5.91 -9.98 -8.43
CA TYR A 125 -6.38 -8.81 -7.69
C TYR A 125 -5.18 -8.13 -7.05
N THR A 126 -4.83 -6.93 -7.52
CA THR A 126 -3.70 -6.18 -6.97
C THR A 126 -4.16 -5.12 -5.97
N ALA A 127 -3.42 -4.99 -4.88
CA ALA A 127 -3.68 -3.99 -3.83
C ALA A 127 -2.40 -3.21 -3.51
N PRO A 128 -2.51 -1.94 -3.05
CA PRO A 128 -1.35 -1.09 -2.80
C PRO A 128 -0.52 -1.50 -1.58
N LEU A 129 -1.09 -2.23 -0.64
CA LEU A 129 -0.47 -2.54 0.65
C LEU A 129 -0.60 -4.02 1.01
N LYS A 130 0.45 -4.59 1.62
CA LYS A 130 0.45 -5.97 2.13
C LYS A 130 -0.73 -6.21 3.11
N ALA A 131 -0.99 -5.26 4.02
CA ALA A 131 -2.11 -5.35 4.97
C ALA A 131 -3.47 -5.50 4.25
N LEU A 132 -3.71 -4.71 3.19
CA LEU A 132 -4.90 -4.82 2.36
C LEU A 132 -5.02 -6.18 1.67
N SER A 133 -3.89 -6.73 1.20
CA SER A 133 -3.85 -8.04 0.58
C SER A 133 -4.23 -9.14 1.59
N ASN A 134 -3.78 -9.02 2.84
CA ASN A 134 -4.12 -9.93 3.92
C ASN A 134 -5.61 -9.87 4.32
N ASP A 135 -6.20 -8.69 4.37
CA ASP A 135 -7.65 -8.54 4.62
C ASP A 135 -8.46 -9.10 3.46
N LYS A 136 -8.02 -8.85 2.23
CA LYS A 136 -8.69 -9.34 1.03
C LYS A 136 -8.63 -10.85 0.89
N ILE A 137 -7.53 -11.51 1.24
CA ILE A 137 -7.49 -12.96 1.20
C ILE A 137 -8.49 -13.57 2.18
N ARG A 138 -8.59 -13.06 3.41
CA ARG A 138 -9.58 -13.52 4.40
C ARG A 138 -11.02 -13.31 3.90
N GLU A 139 -11.32 -12.15 3.30
CA GLU A 139 -12.61 -11.84 2.71
C GLU A 139 -12.96 -12.79 1.57
N PHE A 140 -12.02 -12.97 0.63
CA PHE A 140 -12.26 -13.77 -0.58
C PHE A 140 -12.31 -15.26 -0.26
N GLN A 141 -11.49 -15.77 0.65
CA GLN A 141 -11.56 -17.17 1.11
C GLN A 141 -12.89 -17.51 1.75
N LYS A 142 -13.51 -16.58 2.49
CA LYS A 142 -14.87 -16.77 3.03
C LYS A 142 -15.95 -16.87 1.95
N ILE A 143 -15.75 -16.22 0.81
CA ILE A 143 -16.71 -16.17 -0.31
C ILE A 143 -16.48 -17.31 -1.29
N TYR A 144 -15.22 -17.58 -1.64
CA TYR A 144 -14.83 -18.47 -2.73
C TYR A 144 -14.24 -19.80 -2.28
N GLY A 145 -13.95 -19.95 -0.99
CA GLY A 145 -13.23 -21.11 -0.44
C GLY A 145 -11.72 -20.96 -0.49
N LYS A 146 -11.01 -21.61 0.44
CA LYS A 146 -9.54 -21.53 0.56
C LYS A 146 -8.82 -22.02 -0.70
N ASP A 147 -9.32 -23.10 -1.32
CA ASP A 147 -8.69 -23.74 -2.50
C ASP A 147 -8.70 -22.85 -3.75
N ASN A 148 -9.65 -21.92 -3.85
CA ASN A 148 -9.80 -21.04 -5.01
C ASN A 148 -9.08 -19.70 -4.86
N VAL A 149 -8.49 -19.41 -3.68
CA VAL A 149 -7.89 -18.11 -3.40
C VAL A 149 -6.47 -18.28 -2.92
N GLY A 150 -5.55 -17.64 -3.65
CA GLY A 150 -4.13 -17.55 -3.33
C GLY A 150 -3.69 -16.15 -2.95
N LEU A 151 -2.50 -16.07 -2.38
CA LEU A 151 -1.81 -14.82 -2.04
C LEU A 151 -0.36 -14.86 -2.52
N ILE A 152 0.10 -13.79 -3.15
CA ILE A 152 1.52 -13.59 -3.45
C ILE A 152 1.91 -12.18 -3.02
N THR A 153 2.75 -12.09 -2.00
CA THR A 153 3.40 -10.84 -1.56
C THR A 153 4.90 -11.04 -1.59
N GLY A 154 5.70 -10.01 -1.32
CA GLY A 154 7.15 -10.13 -1.29
C GLY A 154 7.66 -11.19 -0.30
N ASP A 155 6.91 -11.41 0.77
CA ASP A 155 7.27 -12.26 1.91
C ASP A 155 6.46 -13.56 2.01
N ARG A 156 5.30 -13.67 1.33
CA ARG A 156 4.40 -14.83 1.47
C ARG A 156 3.87 -15.31 0.12
N LYS A 157 3.81 -16.64 -0.04
CA LYS A 157 3.22 -17.31 -1.19
C LYS A 157 2.28 -18.42 -0.70
N ILE A 158 0.98 -18.23 -0.89
CA ILE A 158 -0.07 -19.20 -0.51
C ILE A 158 -0.84 -19.54 -1.78
N ASN A 159 -1.00 -20.82 -2.10
CA ASN A 159 -1.79 -21.30 -3.24
C ASN A 159 -1.61 -20.45 -4.53
N LYS A 160 -0.35 -20.27 -4.96
CA LYS A 160 0.05 -19.36 -6.08
C LYS A 160 -0.65 -19.67 -7.41
N ASP A 161 -1.09 -20.90 -7.60
CA ASP A 161 -1.72 -21.38 -8.83
C ASP A 161 -3.25 -21.32 -8.80
N ALA A 162 -3.83 -20.79 -7.70
CA ALA A 162 -5.26 -20.62 -7.55
C ALA A 162 -5.88 -19.80 -8.70
N PRO A 163 -7.16 -20.00 -9.02
CA PRO A 163 -7.85 -19.21 -10.05
C PRO A 163 -8.03 -17.75 -9.65
N ILE A 164 -8.01 -17.42 -8.37
CA ILE A 164 -8.03 -16.06 -7.83
C ILE A 164 -6.74 -15.87 -7.06
N VAL A 165 -5.87 -14.95 -7.49
CA VAL A 165 -4.64 -14.63 -6.75
C VAL A 165 -4.65 -13.16 -6.36
N ILE A 166 -4.55 -12.93 -5.06
CA ILE A 166 -4.39 -11.60 -4.49
C ILE A 166 -2.90 -11.32 -4.39
N MET A 167 -2.47 -10.11 -4.75
CA MET A 167 -1.06 -9.75 -4.68
C MET A 167 -0.88 -8.25 -4.50
N THR A 168 0.33 -7.85 -4.12
CA THR A 168 0.68 -6.42 -4.22
C THR A 168 0.96 -6.04 -5.67
N THR A 169 0.76 -4.77 -6.00
CA THR A 169 0.98 -4.28 -7.37
C THR A 169 2.44 -4.41 -7.78
N GLU A 170 3.38 -4.32 -6.84
CA GLU A 170 4.81 -4.54 -7.05
C GLU A 170 5.09 -5.96 -7.58
N VAL A 171 4.46 -6.96 -6.97
CA VAL A 171 4.61 -8.37 -7.40
C VAL A 171 4.08 -8.54 -8.83
N TYR A 172 2.89 -8.03 -9.11
CA TYR A 172 2.32 -8.09 -10.45
C TYR A 172 3.20 -7.37 -11.48
N ARG A 173 3.68 -6.17 -11.16
CA ARG A 173 4.60 -5.41 -12.02
C ARG A 173 5.84 -6.23 -12.37
N ASN A 174 6.46 -6.86 -11.37
CA ASN A 174 7.65 -7.69 -11.60
C ASN A 174 7.34 -8.86 -12.57
N MET A 175 6.18 -9.53 -12.38
CA MET A 175 5.76 -10.62 -13.27
C MET A 175 5.59 -10.15 -14.71
N VAL A 176 4.87 -9.06 -14.96
CA VAL A 176 4.59 -8.61 -16.34
C VAL A 176 5.79 -7.96 -17.01
N VAL A 177 6.66 -7.29 -16.27
CA VAL A 177 7.92 -6.76 -16.77
C VAL A 177 8.84 -7.92 -17.17
N GLN A 178 8.98 -8.93 -16.32
CA GLN A 178 9.77 -10.12 -16.62
C GLN A 178 9.22 -10.87 -17.83
N ASP A 179 7.92 -11.09 -17.92
CA ASP A 179 7.24 -11.79 -19.02
C ASP A 179 7.45 -11.08 -20.36
N GLN A 180 7.39 -9.75 -20.38
CA GLN A 180 7.56 -8.96 -21.59
C GLN A 180 9.03 -8.80 -22.00
N LEU A 181 9.95 -8.80 -21.01
CA LEU A 181 11.34 -8.46 -21.25
C LEU A 181 12.28 -9.67 -21.30
N LYS A 182 12.01 -10.80 -20.64
CA LYS A 182 12.96 -11.91 -20.53
C LYS A 182 12.39 -13.29 -20.84
N GLU A 183 11.44 -13.73 -20.06
CA GLU A 183 10.95 -15.11 -20.11
C GLU A 183 9.47 -15.18 -19.74
N ARG A 184 8.72 -16.00 -20.47
CA ARG A 184 7.32 -16.28 -20.19
C ARG A 184 7.14 -16.70 -18.73
N ASN A 185 6.30 -15.97 -18.01
CA ASN A 185 5.94 -16.31 -16.65
C ASN A 185 4.71 -17.23 -16.62
N PRO A 186 4.85 -18.50 -16.22
CA PRO A 186 3.74 -19.46 -16.25
C PRO A 186 2.55 -19.06 -15.36
N LEU A 187 2.75 -18.22 -14.33
CA LEU A 187 1.66 -17.74 -13.47
C LEU A 187 0.68 -16.86 -14.24
N LEU A 188 1.13 -16.21 -15.33
CA LEU A 188 0.28 -15.39 -16.21
C LEU A 188 -0.51 -16.23 -17.22
N ASP A 189 -0.28 -17.54 -17.27
CA ASP A 189 -1.06 -18.42 -18.14
C ASP A 189 -2.53 -18.45 -17.71
N ASN A 190 -3.43 -18.34 -18.69
CA ASN A 190 -4.89 -18.25 -18.48
C ASN A 190 -5.37 -17.03 -17.68
N LEU A 191 -4.51 -16.03 -17.45
CA LEU A 191 -4.92 -14.76 -16.84
C LEU A 191 -5.88 -14.03 -17.78
N GLN A 192 -7.15 -13.94 -17.37
CA GLN A 192 -8.17 -13.23 -18.14
C GLN A 192 -8.27 -11.78 -17.75
N THR A 193 -8.25 -11.51 -16.44
CA THR A 193 -8.45 -10.16 -15.91
C THR A 193 -7.47 -9.86 -14.78
N VAL A 194 -6.90 -8.67 -14.81
CA VAL A 194 -6.24 -8.07 -13.65
C VAL A 194 -7.09 -6.94 -13.09
N VAL A 195 -7.26 -6.94 -11.76
CA VAL A 195 -7.95 -5.89 -11.02
C VAL A 195 -6.89 -5.01 -10.36
N PHE A 196 -6.83 -3.73 -10.73
CA PHE A 196 -6.04 -2.72 -10.03
C PHE A 196 -6.91 -2.01 -9.01
N ASP A 197 -6.79 -2.38 -7.74
CA ASP A 197 -7.50 -1.66 -6.68
C ASP A 197 -6.71 -0.40 -6.29
N GLU A 198 -7.43 0.65 -5.93
CA GLU A 198 -6.89 1.96 -5.57
C GLU A 198 -5.99 2.57 -6.67
N LEU A 199 -6.45 2.61 -7.92
CA LEU A 199 -5.70 3.14 -9.07
C LEU A 199 -5.13 4.56 -8.84
N HIS A 200 -5.70 5.34 -7.91
CA HIS A 200 -5.20 6.69 -7.61
C HIS A 200 -3.75 6.70 -7.08
N TYR A 201 -3.21 5.55 -6.61
CA TYR A 201 -1.79 5.40 -6.31
C TYR A 201 -0.87 5.58 -7.52
N LEU A 202 -1.42 5.59 -8.74
CA LEU A 202 -0.70 6.00 -9.95
C LEU A 202 -0.08 7.41 -9.80
N GLY A 203 -0.73 8.30 -9.03
CA GLY A 203 -0.24 9.64 -8.69
C GLY A 203 0.57 9.72 -7.38
N ASP A 204 0.97 8.60 -6.80
CA ASP A 204 1.78 8.56 -5.59
C ASP A 204 3.27 8.74 -5.92
N ASN A 205 3.98 9.61 -5.16
CA ASN A 205 5.39 9.95 -5.42
C ASN A 205 6.33 8.74 -5.35
N ASP A 206 6.03 7.79 -4.46
CA ASP A 206 6.92 6.65 -4.21
C ASP A 206 6.52 5.41 -4.98
N ARG A 207 5.21 5.19 -5.16
CA ARG A 207 4.64 3.98 -5.74
C ARG A 207 4.07 4.15 -7.14
N GLY A 208 3.79 5.38 -7.59
CA GLY A 208 3.16 5.64 -8.90
C GLY A 208 3.87 4.98 -10.06
N SER A 209 5.20 4.93 -10.02
CA SER A 209 6.01 4.23 -11.04
C SER A 209 5.66 2.75 -11.17
N VAL A 210 5.34 2.07 -10.06
CA VAL A 210 4.97 0.65 -10.05
C VAL A 210 3.63 0.43 -10.76
N TRP A 211 2.62 1.26 -10.46
CA TRP A 211 1.32 1.20 -11.13
C TRP A 211 1.43 1.44 -12.63
N GLU A 212 2.18 2.46 -13.00
CA GLU A 212 2.40 2.83 -14.40
C GLU A 212 3.06 1.69 -15.17
N GLN A 213 4.15 1.13 -14.65
CA GLN A 213 4.83 -0.02 -15.26
C GLN A 213 3.92 -1.25 -15.33
N ALA A 214 3.20 -1.56 -14.25
CA ALA A 214 2.28 -2.69 -14.22
C ALA A 214 1.22 -2.61 -15.33
N ILE A 215 0.64 -1.43 -15.55
CA ILE A 215 -0.34 -1.20 -16.61
C ILE A 215 0.33 -1.26 -17.99
N MET A 216 1.46 -0.58 -18.17
CA MET A 216 2.19 -0.53 -19.45
C MET A 216 2.60 -1.90 -19.98
N PHE A 217 3.03 -2.79 -19.09
CA PHE A 217 3.53 -4.11 -19.43
C PHE A 217 2.47 -5.22 -19.31
N THR A 218 1.24 -4.89 -18.92
CA THR A 218 0.13 -5.84 -18.96
C THR A 218 -0.12 -6.28 -20.42
N ASN A 219 -0.24 -7.60 -20.63
CA ASN A 219 -0.51 -8.15 -21.95
C ASN A 219 -1.78 -7.49 -22.53
N PRO A 220 -1.75 -6.99 -23.79
CA PRO A 220 -2.92 -6.39 -24.42
C PRO A 220 -4.19 -7.25 -24.41
N LYS A 221 -4.06 -8.57 -24.36
CA LYS A 221 -5.19 -9.51 -24.30
C LYS A 221 -5.77 -9.68 -22.89
N THR A 222 -5.04 -9.30 -21.85
CA THR A 222 -5.52 -9.38 -20.47
C THR A 222 -6.43 -8.19 -20.20
N GLN A 223 -7.68 -8.44 -19.85
CA GLN A 223 -8.65 -7.41 -19.49
C GLN A 223 -8.22 -6.68 -18.21
N ILE A 224 -8.39 -5.35 -18.16
CA ILE A 224 -8.08 -4.53 -17.00
C ILE A 224 -9.38 -4.02 -16.37
N LEU A 225 -9.52 -4.26 -15.07
CA LEU A 225 -10.48 -3.57 -14.21
C LEU A 225 -9.70 -2.69 -13.25
N SER A 226 -9.88 -1.38 -13.33
CA SER A 226 -9.28 -0.43 -12.38
C SER A 226 -10.34 0.18 -11.48
N LEU A 227 -10.11 0.12 -10.16
CA LEU A 227 -10.99 0.70 -9.15
C LEU A 227 -10.27 1.88 -8.48
N SER A 228 -10.91 3.03 -8.42
CA SER A 228 -10.31 4.25 -7.88
C SER A 228 -11.30 5.08 -7.07
N GLY A 229 -10.76 5.88 -6.14
CA GLY A 229 -11.44 7.05 -5.65
C GLY A 229 -11.69 8.08 -6.76
N THR A 230 -12.19 9.24 -6.41
CA THR A 230 -12.32 10.35 -7.36
C THR A 230 -10.95 10.86 -7.80
N MET A 231 -10.82 11.22 -9.08
CA MET A 231 -9.64 11.85 -9.68
C MET A 231 -10.08 13.01 -10.58
N ALA A 232 -9.22 14.00 -10.79
CA ALA A 232 -9.58 15.21 -11.54
C ALA A 232 -9.42 15.07 -13.06
N ASN A 233 -8.45 14.26 -13.51
CA ASN A 233 -8.15 14.05 -14.92
C ASN A 233 -8.46 12.63 -15.41
N PRO A 234 -9.68 12.13 -15.18
CA PRO A 234 -10.02 10.76 -15.53
C PRO A 234 -9.98 10.48 -17.02
N GLU A 235 -10.28 11.47 -17.86
CA GLU A 235 -10.23 11.36 -19.32
C GLU A 235 -8.81 11.03 -19.78
N LYS A 236 -7.82 11.81 -19.34
CA LYS A 236 -6.42 11.59 -19.70
C LYS A 236 -5.95 10.17 -19.35
N ILE A 237 -6.34 9.66 -18.19
CA ILE A 237 -5.98 8.31 -17.75
C ILE A 237 -6.68 7.25 -18.63
N THR A 238 -7.94 7.48 -18.98
CA THR A 238 -8.71 6.57 -19.84
C THR A 238 -8.11 6.49 -21.24
N ASP A 239 -7.82 7.64 -21.84
CA ASP A 239 -7.23 7.72 -23.17
C ASP A 239 -5.83 7.09 -23.21
N TRP A 240 -5.02 7.38 -22.18
CA TRP A 240 -3.70 6.75 -22.02
C TRP A 240 -3.81 5.22 -21.92
N MET A 241 -4.69 4.69 -21.06
CA MET A 241 -4.86 3.24 -20.92
C MET A 241 -5.41 2.60 -22.19
N GLY A 242 -6.33 3.25 -22.89
CA GLY A 242 -6.86 2.79 -24.18
C GLY A 242 -5.76 2.69 -25.23
N GLU A 243 -4.90 3.69 -25.30
CA GLU A 243 -3.80 3.70 -26.26
C GLU A 243 -2.74 2.63 -25.98
N ILE A 244 -2.37 2.38 -24.71
CA ILE A 244 -1.45 1.31 -24.34
C ILE A 244 -1.96 -0.04 -24.84
N LYS A 245 -3.25 -0.27 -24.72
CA LYS A 245 -3.92 -1.51 -25.12
C LYS A 245 -4.13 -1.60 -26.64
N GLY A 246 -3.81 -0.53 -27.39
CA GLY A 246 -4.07 -0.42 -28.82
C GLY A 246 -5.55 -0.26 -29.13
N HIS A 247 -6.35 0.20 -28.18
CA HIS A 247 -7.78 0.44 -28.37
C HIS A 247 -8.00 1.74 -29.12
N LYS A 248 -8.80 1.67 -30.17
CA LYS A 248 -9.07 2.81 -31.06
C LYS A 248 -9.95 3.87 -30.40
N PHE A 249 -10.82 3.43 -29.48
CA PHE A 249 -11.78 4.29 -28.81
C PHE A 249 -11.77 4.02 -27.31
N ALA A 250 -11.63 5.10 -26.54
CA ALA A 250 -11.85 5.13 -25.10
C ALA A 250 -12.98 6.11 -24.81
N GLU A 251 -13.84 5.82 -23.85
CA GLU A 251 -14.99 6.68 -23.54
C GLU A 251 -15.28 6.76 -22.06
N LYS A 252 -15.58 7.98 -21.58
CA LYS A 252 -16.10 8.25 -20.24
C LYS A 252 -17.63 8.20 -20.25
N VAL A 253 -18.19 7.45 -19.32
CA VAL A 253 -19.63 7.38 -19.12
C VAL A 253 -20.01 7.86 -17.71
N THR A 254 -21.12 8.54 -17.60
CA THR A 254 -21.57 9.26 -16.40
C THR A 254 -23.06 8.98 -16.11
N PRO A 255 -23.58 9.38 -14.93
CA PRO A 255 -25.00 9.25 -14.64
C PRO A 255 -25.90 9.94 -15.66
N GLU A 256 -25.47 11.07 -16.22
CA GLU A 256 -26.25 11.88 -17.17
C GLU A 256 -26.53 11.12 -18.46
N ASN A 257 -25.65 10.21 -18.88
CA ASN A 257 -25.88 9.33 -20.04
C ASN A 257 -26.33 7.91 -19.64
N GLY A 258 -26.73 7.71 -18.38
CA GLY A 258 -27.13 6.40 -17.85
C GLY A 258 -26.00 5.37 -17.86
N TYR A 259 -24.75 5.82 -17.80
CA TYR A 259 -23.53 5.00 -17.89
C TYR A 259 -23.43 4.19 -19.21
N LYS A 260 -24.00 4.69 -20.30
CA LYS A 260 -23.93 4.04 -21.60
C LYS A 260 -22.87 4.68 -22.48
N ALA A 261 -22.02 3.87 -23.07
CA ALA A 261 -21.10 4.32 -24.11
C ALA A 261 -21.89 4.67 -25.37
N LYS A 262 -21.49 5.74 -26.05
CA LYS A 262 -22.09 6.19 -27.31
C LYS A 262 -21.59 5.37 -28.50
N ASN A 263 -20.29 5.01 -28.46
CA ASN A 263 -19.67 4.26 -29.52
C ASN A 263 -19.77 2.74 -29.24
N ALA A 264 -20.30 1.98 -30.19
CA ALA A 264 -20.44 0.52 -30.08
C ALA A 264 -19.07 -0.20 -30.12
N ASP A 265 -18.04 0.41 -30.72
CA ASP A 265 -16.71 -0.14 -30.87
C ASP A 265 -15.74 0.31 -29.75
N VAL A 266 -16.27 0.80 -28.62
CA VAL A 266 -15.46 1.19 -27.47
C VAL A 266 -14.90 -0.06 -26.79
N HIS A 267 -13.61 -0.01 -26.44
CA HIS A 267 -12.90 -1.10 -25.76
C HIS A 267 -12.31 -0.70 -24.40
N THR A 268 -12.23 0.60 -24.10
CA THR A 268 -11.85 1.13 -22.80
C THR A 268 -12.94 2.08 -22.33
N VAL A 269 -13.55 1.76 -21.19
CA VAL A 269 -14.67 2.54 -20.65
C VAL A 269 -14.36 3.01 -19.26
N MET A 270 -14.48 4.33 -19.05
CA MET A 270 -14.46 4.89 -17.71
C MET A 270 -15.88 5.11 -17.19
N ILE A 271 -16.19 4.48 -16.08
CA ILE A 271 -17.41 4.69 -15.31
C ILE A 271 -17.11 5.75 -14.25
N ASN A 272 -17.57 6.97 -14.47
CA ASN A 272 -17.34 8.07 -13.53
C ASN A 272 -18.58 8.33 -12.67
N VAL A 273 -18.45 8.15 -11.36
CA VAL A 273 -19.48 8.43 -10.37
C VAL A 273 -19.12 9.70 -9.62
N PRO A 274 -19.76 10.83 -9.90
CA PRO A 274 -19.50 12.10 -9.20
C PRO A 274 -19.76 12.00 -7.69
N SER A 275 -19.03 12.79 -6.90
CA SER A 275 -19.19 12.80 -5.44
C SER A 275 -20.61 13.12 -4.97
N LYS A 276 -21.36 13.95 -5.71
CA LYS A 276 -22.80 14.25 -5.46
C LYS A 276 -23.72 13.03 -5.56
N ASN A 277 -23.29 11.98 -6.27
CA ASN A 277 -24.04 10.73 -6.47
C ASN A 277 -23.64 9.65 -5.47
N ARG A 278 -22.98 10.02 -4.38
CA ARG A 278 -22.63 9.11 -3.30
C ARG A 278 -23.88 8.54 -2.65
N HIS A 279 -23.88 7.24 -2.36
CA HIS A 279 -25.05 6.55 -1.77
C HIS A 279 -25.45 7.12 -0.41
N VAL A 280 -24.46 7.45 0.42
CA VAL A 280 -24.67 8.19 1.68
C VAL A 280 -24.09 9.59 1.49
N PRO A 281 -24.90 10.64 1.35
CA PRO A 281 -24.40 12.00 1.16
C PRO A 281 -23.55 12.46 2.34
N LEU A 282 -22.63 13.39 2.08
CA LEU A 282 -21.77 13.99 3.11
C LEU A 282 -22.22 15.43 3.38
N GLU A 283 -22.35 15.73 4.65
CA GLU A 283 -22.51 17.09 5.15
C GLU A 283 -21.19 17.58 5.74
N PHE A 284 -20.77 18.77 5.31
CA PHE A 284 -19.54 19.41 5.77
C PHE A 284 -19.88 20.58 6.68
N GLU A 285 -19.18 20.66 7.82
CA GLU A 285 -19.27 21.79 8.75
C GLU A 285 -17.86 22.23 9.16
N VAL A 286 -17.52 23.50 8.88
CA VAL A 286 -16.27 24.11 9.35
C VAL A 286 -16.55 24.85 10.65
N MET A 287 -15.83 24.47 11.71
CA MET A 287 -16.01 25.04 13.04
C MET A 287 -14.74 25.74 13.49
N THR A 288 -14.80 27.02 13.73
CA THR A 288 -13.69 27.74 14.36
C THR A 288 -13.66 27.43 15.84
N VAL A 289 -12.55 26.86 16.32
CA VAL A 289 -12.33 26.42 17.70
C VAL A 289 -11.14 27.15 18.33
N LYS A 290 -11.01 27.09 19.66
CA LYS A 290 -9.86 27.69 20.34
C LYS A 290 -8.56 26.98 19.91
N ALA A 291 -7.53 27.78 19.57
CA ALA A 291 -6.19 27.28 19.32
C ALA A 291 -5.50 26.86 20.60
N GLU A 292 -4.67 25.82 20.52
CA GLU A 292 -3.79 25.44 21.61
C GLU A 292 -2.77 26.54 21.90
N GLN A 293 -2.73 27.00 23.16
CA GLN A 293 -1.73 27.96 23.61
C GLN A 293 -0.51 27.21 24.11
N LYS A 294 0.60 27.26 23.38
CA LYS A 294 1.88 26.75 23.90
C LYS A 294 2.22 27.51 25.19
N ARG A 295 2.29 26.83 26.32
CA ARG A 295 2.75 27.42 27.57
C ARG A 295 4.16 27.96 27.34
N ALA A 296 4.34 29.26 27.55
CA ALA A 296 5.67 29.86 27.56
C ALA A 296 6.46 29.17 28.70
N GLY A 297 7.59 28.54 28.37
CA GLY A 297 8.42 27.84 29.35
C GLY A 297 8.68 28.73 30.58
N GLY A 298 8.51 28.18 31.77
CA GLY A 298 8.51 28.95 33.03
C GLY A 298 9.88 29.44 33.53
N GLY A 299 10.97 29.30 32.79
CA GLY A 299 12.31 29.74 33.14
C GLY A 299 12.84 30.75 32.13
N GLY A 300 13.11 31.99 32.59
CA GLY A 300 13.70 33.03 31.73
C GLY A 300 13.38 34.44 32.24
N SER A 301 14.10 35.42 31.68
CA SER A 301 13.90 36.82 31.97
C SER A 301 12.51 37.34 31.56
N LYS A 302 12.10 38.48 32.06
CA LYS A 302 10.83 39.16 31.68
C LYS A 302 10.74 39.37 30.16
N ALA A 303 11.90 39.59 29.48
CA ALA A 303 12.01 39.70 28.04
C ALA A 303 11.77 38.36 27.32
N ASP A 304 12.29 37.26 27.83
CA ASP A 304 12.10 35.91 27.28
C ASP A 304 10.64 35.47 27.36
N ARG A 305 9.98 35.74 28.49
CA ARG A 305 8.54 35.51 28.65
C ARG A 305 7.70 36.34 27.66
N LYS A 306 8.08 37.58 27.38
CA LYS A 306 7.39 38.44 26.39
C LYS A 306 7.61 37.92 24.96
N ARG A 307 8.85 37.48 24.62
CA ARG A 307 9.17 36.86 23.33
C ARG A 307 8.37 35.51 23.16
N ALA A 308 8.38 34.65 24.17
CA ALA A 308 7.67 33.39 24.14
C ALA A 308 6.14 33.58 23.99
N LYS A 309 5.54 34.59 24.68
CA LYS A 309 4.12 34.95 24.48
C LYS A 309 3.85 35.44 23.07
N LYS A 310 4.74 36.29 22.49
CA LYS A 310 4.58 36.75 21.10
C LYS A 310 4.68 35.60 20.10
N GLN A 311 5.63 34.68 20.28
CA GLN A 311 5.77 33.48 19.43
C GLN A 311 4.56 32.55 19.55
N ALA A 312 4.04 32.32 20.76
CA ALA A 312 2.83 31.53 20.98
C ALA A 312 1.61 32.13 20.27
N HIS A 313 1.47 33.46 20.32
CA HIS A 313 0.40 34.16 19.62
C HIS A 313 0.52 34.05 18.10
N LEU A 314 1.72 34.23 17.54
CA LEU A 314 1.99 34.04 16.12
C LEU A 314 1.72 32.62 15.66
N HIS A 315 2.12 31.62 16.48
CA HIS A 315 1.84 30.22 16.17
C HIS A 315 0.32 29.92 16.19
N ALA A 316 -0.44 30.46 17.14
CA ALA A 316 -1.89 30.31 17.18
C ALA A 316 -2.60 30.91 15.95
N GLN A 317 -1.99 31.89 15.29
CA GLN A 317 -2.50 32.52 14.06
C GLN A 317 -2.00 31.81 12.78
N SER A 318 -1.05 30.89 12.88
CA SER A 318 -0.49 30.16 11.73
C SER A 318 -1.40 29.00 11.29
N ASP A 319 -1.25 28.57 10.04
CA ASP A 319 -1.94 27.39 9.51
C ASP A 319 -1.45 26.07 10.14
N SER A 320 -0.39 26.11 10.93
CA SER A 320 0.11 24.99 11.73
C SER A 320 -0.46 24.96 13.16
N ALA A 321 -1.38 25.87 13.51
CA ALA A 321 -2.05 25.87 14.81
C ALA A 321 -2.91 24.63 14.97
N MET A 322 -2.97 24.11 16.21
CA MET A 322 -3.80 22.96 16.56
C MET A 322 -4.98 23.42 17.42
N PRO A 323 -6.14 22.74 17.34
CA PRO A 323 -7.22 22.92 18.29
C PRO A 323 -6.76 22.70 19.74
N SER A 324 -7.30 23.44 20.71
CA SER A 324 -7.03 23.19 22.13
C SER A 324 -7.59 21.83 22.56
N LYS A 325 -7.04 21.24 23.61
CA LYS A 325 -7.49 19.94 24.11
C LYS A 325 -8.97 19.95 24.53
N GLU A 326 -9.41 21.06 25.12
CA GLU A 326 -10.81 21.28 25.51
C GLU A 326 -11.74 21.23 24.28
N SER A 327 -11.30 21.78 23.14
CA SER A 327 -12.08 21.75 21.89
C SER A 327 -12.36 20.33 21.39
N TYR A 328 -11.46 19.37 21.68
CA TYR A 328 -11.71 17.97 21.35
C TYR A 328 -12.75 17.34 22.28
N VAL A 329 -12.75 17.69 23.57
CA VAL A 329 -13.78 17.24 24.53
C VAL A 329 -15.14 17.78 24.13
N ASP A 330 -15.21 19.08 23.80
CA ASP A 330 -16.44 19.72 23.33
C ASP A 330 -16.99 19.04 22.07
N MET A 331 -16.10 18.74 21.11
CA MET A 331 -16.49 18.04 19.87
C MET A 331 -17.03 16.63 20.18
N VAL A 332 -16.32 15.83 20.97
CA VAL A 332 -16.78 14.47 21.33
C VAL A 332 -18.12 14.53 22.06
N THR A 333 -18.29 15.48 22.97
CA THR A 333 -19.55 15.68 23.71
C THR A 333 -20.70 16.07 22.75
N LYS A 334 -20.42 16.97 21.77
CA LYS A 334 -21.40 17.33 20.72
C LYS A 334 -21.80 16.09 19.92
N LEU A 335 -20.81 15.30 19.44
CA LEU A 335 -21.08 14.11 18.64
C LEU A 335 -21.87 13.04 19.40
N GLN A 336 -21.59 12.86 20.68
CA GLN A 336 -22.33 11.93 21.54
C GLN A 336 -23.78 12.39 21.73
N ARG A 337 -23.99 13.67 22.06
CA ARG A 337 -25.33 14.25 22.26
C ARG A 337 -26.19 14.19 21.01
N GLU A 338 -25.59 14.37 19.84
CA GLU A 338 -26.27 14.38 18.53
C GLU A 338 -26.35 12.99 17.90
N ASP A 339 -25.98 11.92 18.61
CA ASP A 339 -25.90 10.54 18.12
C ASP A 339 -25.07 10.41 16.81
N LYS A 340 -23.99 11.19 16.69
CA LYS A 340 -23.12 11.21 15.51
C LYS A 340 -21.83 10.37 15.68
N VAL A 341 -21.82 9.44 16.63
CA VAL A 341 -20.76 8.44 16.79
C VAL A 341 -21.16 7.13 16.06
N PRO A 342 -20.20 6.26 15.65
CA PRO A 342 -18.76 6.37 15.85
C PRO A 342 -18.10 7.41 14.96
N ALA A 343 -17.01 7.98 15.44
CA ALA A 343 -16.26 9.03 14.76
C ALA A 343 -14.77 8.71 14.62
N ILE A 344 -14.17 9.17 13.52
CA ILE A 344 -12.72 9.13 13.30
C ILE A 344 -12.19 10.56 13.31
N PHE A 345 -11.22 10.83 14.20
CA PHE A 345 -10.52 12.11 14.28
C PHE A 345 -9.17 12.01 13.57
N PHE A 346 -8.96 12.77 12.52
CA PHE A 346 -7.70 12.83 11.79
C PHE A 346 -6.81 13.93 12.37
N ILE A 347 -5.70 13.50 13.01
CA ILE A 347 -4.69 14.36 13.64
C ILE A 347 -3.34 14.05 13.00
N PHE A 348 -2.72 15.01 12.32
CA PHE A 348 -1.51 14.80 11.50
C PHE A 348 -0.19 14.75 12.28
N SER A 349 -0.22 14.33 13.53
CA SER A 349 0.95 14.15 14.38
C SER A 349 0.72 13.01 15.36
N LYS A 350 1.57 12.00 15.33
CA LYS A 350 1.54 10.88 16.30
C LYS A 350 1.62 11.38 17.75
N ARG A 351 2.49 12.36 18.00
CA ARG A 351 2.66 12.98 19.33
C ARG A 351 1.40 13.69 19.78
N GLU A 352 0.81 14.48 18.89
CA GLU A 352 -0.42 15.21 19.18
C GLU A 352 -1.62 14.25 19.36
N GLY A 353 -1.70 13.20 18.55
CA GLY A 353 -2.70 12.16 18.68
C GLY A 353 -2.65 11.47 20.04
N ARG A 354 -1.45 11.11 20.53
CA ARG A 354 -1.26 10.54 21.87
C ARG A 354 -1.66 11.52 22.97
N ALA A 355 -1.22 12.77 22.89
CA ALA A 355 -1.56 13.79 23.88
C ALA A 355 -3.08 14.07 23.92
N THR A 356 -3.73 14.09 22.78
CA THR A 356 -5.19 14.25 22.68
C THR A 356 -5.93 13.03 23.25
N MET A 357 -5.43 11.82 22.97
CA MET A 357 -5.99 10.60 23.55
C MET A 357 -5.93 10.60 25.07
N SER A 358 -4.75 10.90 25.65
CA SER A 358 -4.59 10.97 27.10
C SER A 358 -5.54 12.01 27.72
N TYR A 359 -5.66 13.18 27.09
CA TYR A 359 -6.55 14.22 27.56
C TYR A 359 -8.03 13.83 27.49
N LEU A 360 -8.47 13.18 26.39
CA LEU A 360 -9.84 12.68 26.23
C LEU A 360 -10.14 11.54 27.22
N LYS A 361 -9.18 10.67 27.49
CA LYS A 361 -9.33 9.63 28.51
C LYS A 361 -9.62 10.22 29.88
N GLU A 362 -8.91 11.29 30.27
CA GLU A 362 -9.05 11.93 31.58
C GLU A 362 -10.29 12.85 31.67
N ASN A 363 -10.53 13.67 30.64
CA ASN A 363 -11.48 14.78 30.69
C ASN A 363 -12.71 14.59 29.79
N GLY A 364 -12.68 13.62 28.88
CA GLY A 364 -13.79 13.33 27.97
C GLY A 364 -14.90 12.49 28.62
N PRO A 365 -16.08 12.45 27.99
CA PRO A 365 -17.18 11.60 28.48
C PRO A 365 -16.85 10.11 28.35
N LYS A 366 -17.36 9.26 29.24
CA LYS A 366 -17.37 7.82 29.00
C LYS A 366 -18.39 7.51 27.89
N LEU A 367 -17.94 6.89 26.78
CA LEU A 367 -18.77 6.64 25.59
C LEU A 367 -19.36 5.23 25.56
N THR A 368 -18.93 4.36 26.49
CA THR A 368 -19.38 2.97 26.59
C THR A 368 -20.31 2.73 27.75
N SER A 369 -21.30 1.88 27.55
CA SER A 369 -22.09 1.30 28.62
C SER A 369 -21.29 0.23 29.37
N GLU A 370 -21.75 -0.17 30.55
CA GLU A 370 -21.11 -1.27 31.32
C GLU A 370 -21.08 -2.59 30.54
N LYS A 371 -22.11 -2.87 29.75
CA LYS A 371 -22.17 -4.05 28.88
C LYS A 371 -21.10 -4.00 27.83
N GLU A 372 -20.92 -2.87 27.16
CA GLU A 372 -19.89 -2.67 26.15
C GLU A 372 -18.49 -2.74 26.75
N THR A 373 -18.28 -2.15 27.93
CA THR A 373 -17.00 -2.26 28.66
C THR A 373 -16.64 -3.73 28.94
N LYS A 374 -17.63 -4.56 29.38
CA LYS A 374 -17.41 -6.00 29.58
C LYS A 374 -17.07 -6.73 28.28
N GLN A 375 -17.72 -6.36 27.19
CA GLN A 375 -17.44 -6.93 25.86
C GLN A 375 -16.04 -6.56 25.36
N ILE A 376 -15.58 -5.33 25.57
CA ILE A 376 -14.22 -4.89 25.24
C ILE A 376 -13.19 -5.70 26.04
N LYS A 377 -13.37 -5.83 27.37
CA LYS A 377 -12.48 -6.63 28.22
C LYS A 377 -12.38 -8.09 27.74
N LYS A 378 -13.53 -8.67 27.41
CA LYS A 378 -13.58 -10.04 26.90
C LYS A 378 -12.83 -10.16 25.56
N ALA A 379 -13.06 -9.26 24.62
CA ALA A 379 -12.38 -9.27 23.32
C ALA A 379 -10.86 -9.13 23.48
N VAL A 380 -10.39 -8.25 24.37
CA VAL A 380 -8.96 -8.09 24.68
C VAL A 380 -8.38 -9.39 25.26
N GLN A 381 -9.10 -10.05 26.16
CA GLN A 381 -8.66 -11.32 26.74
C GLN A 381 -8.59 -12.43 25.70
N GLU A 382 -9.62 -12.57 24.85
CA GLU A 382 -9.66 -13.54 23.75
C GLU A 382 -8.51 -13.31 22.77
N PHE A 383 -8.23 -12.03 22.47
CA PHE A 383 -7.14 -11.67 21.58
C PHE A 383 -5.76 -12.04 22.17
N LYS A 384 -5.54 -11.77 23.46
CA LYS A 384 -4.32 -12.21 24.16
C LYS A 384 -4.22 -13.73 24.24
N ALA A 385 -5.33 -14.41 24.48
CA ALA A 385 -5.38 -15.87 24.56
C ALA A 385 -5.07 -16.56 23.22
N SER A 386 -5.22 -15.86 22.08
CA SER A 386 -4.81 -16.36 20.76
C SER A 386 -3.28 -16.28 20.52
N GLY A 387 -2.48 -15.94 21.54
CA GLY A 387 -1.02 -15.84 21.43
C GLY A 387 -0.51 -14.53 20.85
N LYS A 388 -1.39 -13.57 20.55
CA LYS A 388 -1.00 -12.27 19.97
C LYS A 388 -0.49 -11.32 21.04
N TYR A 389 0.65 -10.72 20.81
CA TYR A 389 1.25 -9.73 21.70
C TYR A 389 0.73 -8.33 21.36
N LEU A 390 0.18 -7.62 22.35
CA LEU A 390 -0.42 -6.29 22.15
C LEU A 390 0.52 -5.13 22.50
N GLY A 391 1.81 -5.38 22.67
CA GLY A 391 2.80 -4.36 22.98
C GLY A 391 2.56 -3.68 24.33
N GLU A 392 3.41 -2.69 24.62
CA GLU A 392 3.39 -1.93 25.88
C GLU A 392 2.64 -0.58 25.75
N SER A 393 2.36 -0.14 24.51
CA SER A 393 1.82 1.20 24.23
C SER A 393 0.29 1.27 24.16
N LEU A 394 -0.42 0.13 24.24
CA LEU A 394 -1.87 0.09 24.12
C LEU A 394 -2.57 0.55 25.41
N ASP A 395 -3.39 1.58 25.32
CA ASP A 395 -4.13 2.15 26.47
C ASP A 395 -5.48 1.43 26.67
N TYR A 396 -5.47 0.40 27.50
CA TYR A 396 -6.66 -0.42 27.81
C TYR A 396 -7.79 0.39 28.47
N GLU A 397 -7.45 1.37 29.33
CA GLU A 397 -8.44 2.22 29.98
C GLU A 397 -9.18 3.08 28.95
N ALA A 398 -8.45 3.62 27.98
CA ALA A 398 -9.06 4.37 26.86
C ALA A 398 -10.02 3.48 26.07
N LEU A 399 -9.62 2.23 25.74
CA LEU A 399 -10.51 1.28 25.05
C LEU A 399 -11.80 1.04 25.83
N GLU A 400 -11.72 0.83 27.16
CA GLU A 400 -12.89 0.61 28.03
C GLU A 400 -13.82 1.81 28.07
N ARG A 401 -13.31 3.02 27.86
CA ARG A 401 -14.09 4.25 27.75
C ARG A 401 -14.62 4.52 26.34
N GLY A 402 -14.27 3.70 25.34
CA GLY A 402 -14.71 3.80 23.95
C GLY A 402 -13.81 4.63 23.05
N TYR A 403 -12.57 4.90 23.46
CA TYR A 403 -11.56 5.63 22.68
C TYR A 403 -10.45 4.70 22.21
N ALA A 404 -9.89 4.97 21.02
CA ALA A 404 -8.67 4.31 20.57
C ALA A 404 -7.78 5.25 19.77
N LEU A 405 -6.48 4.96 19.77
CA LEU A 405 -5.49 5.55 18.88
C LEU A 405 -5.19 4.54 17.75
N HIS A 406 -5.13 5.00 16.52
CA HIS A 406 -4.76 4.16 15.37
C HIS A 406 -3.79 4.92 14.45
N ASN A 407 -2.53 4.52 14.42
CA ASN A 407 -1.53 5.14 13.54
C ASN A 407 -0.40 4.16 13.19
N ALA A 408 0.50 4.58 12.31
CA ALA A 408 1.63 3.76 11.84
C ALA A 408 2.66 3.43 12.94
N GLY A 409 2.58 4.09 14.11
CA GLY A 409 3.45 3.81 15.26
C GLY A 409 2.93 2.70 16.19
N MET A 410 1.91 1.96 15.78
CA MET A 410 1.33 0.85 16.53
C MET A 410 1.69 -0.49 15.87
N LEU A 411 1.76 -1.53 16.68
CA LEU A 411 1.93 -2.90 16.20
C LEU A 411 0.73 -3.35 15.35
N PRO A 412 0.92 -4.26 14.40
CA PRO A 412 -0.18 -4.80 13.58
C PRO A 412 -1.33 -5.34 14.41
N GLU A 413 -1.04 -6.08 15.48
CA GLU A 413 -2.04 -6.71 16.37
C GLU A 413 -2.84 -5.67 17.15
N GLN A 414 -2.21 -4.57 17.57
CA GLN A 414 -2.92 -3.45 18.21
C GLN A 414 -3.93 -2.85 17.23
N LYS A 415 -3.54 -2.64 15.99
CA LYS A 415 -4.41 -2.11 14.93
C LYS A 415 -5.56 -3.06 14.63
N GLU A 416 -5.28 -4.34 14.47
CA GLU A 416 -6.28 -5.38 14.23
C GLU A 416 -7.34 -5.40 15.34
N LEU A 417 -6.92 -5.40 16.61
CA LEU A 417 -7.85 -5.35 17.75
C LEU A 417 -8.74 -4.10 17.71
N ILE A 418 -8.15 -2.93 17.43
CA ILE A 418 -8.90 -1.67 17.36
C ILE A 418 -9.91 -1.70 16.21
N GLU A 419 -9.51 -2.21 15.05
CA GLU A 419 -10.37 -2.36 13.88
C GLU A 419 -11.55 -3.29 14.18
N GLU A 420 -11.29 -4.44 14.82
CA GLU A 420 -12.32 -5.39 15.24
C GLU A 420 -13.31 -4.76 16.23
N LEU A 421 -12.80 -4.08 17.28
CA LEU A 421 -13.64 -3.41 18.27
C LEU A 421 -14.47 -2.28 17.64
N PHE A 422 -13.91 -1.54 16.68
CA PHE A 422 -14.62 -0.48 15.97
C PHE A 422 -15.71 -1.04 15.04
N GLN A 423 -15.41 -2.11 14.31
CA GLN A 423 -16.39 -2.80 13.46
C GLN A 423 -17.56 -3.36 14.30
N LYS A 424 -17.28 -3.85 15.52
CA LYS A 424 -18.29 -4.28 16.49
C LYS A 424 -19.05 -3.11 17.15
N LYS A 425 -18.74 -1.86 16.78
CA LYS A 425 -19.32 -0.63 17.32
C LYS A 425 -19.06 -0.42 18.83
N LEU A 426 -18.07 -1.10 19.37
CA LEU A 426 -17.66 -0.98 20.77
C LEU A 426 -16.81 0.28 21.00
N LEU A 427 -15.94 0.63 20.04
CA LEU A 427 -15.25 1.93 20.05
C LEU A 427 -16.11 2.99 19.39
N LYS A 428 -16.19 4.16 20.01
CA LYS A 428 -17.01 5.29 19.56
C LYS A 428 -16.17 6.41 18.94
N VAL A 429 -14.92 6.55 19.36
CA VAL A 429 -13.97 7.55 18.84
C VAL A 429 -12.62 6.90 18.59
N VAL A 430 -12.14 7.03 17.34
CA VAL A 430 -10.79 6.62 16.97
C VAL A 430 -10.02 7.85 16.53
N ILE A 431 -8.87 8.09 17.16
CA ILE A 431 -7.92 9.13 16.77
C ILE A 431 -6.92 8.48 15.82
N SER A 432 -6.77 9.04 14.62
CA SER A 432 -5.87 8.47 13.61
C SER A 432 -5.05 9.54 12.90
N THR A 433 -3.94 9.11 12.33
CA THR A 433 -3.27 9.85 11.26
C THR A 433 -3.93 9.51 9.92
N GLU A 434 -3.44 10.10 8.81
CA GLU A 434 -3.97 9.79 7.48
C GLU A 434 -3.89 8.31 7.07
N THR A 435 -3.13 7.48 7.78
CA THR A 435 -2.98 6.05 7.46
C THR A 435 -4.32 5.29 7.42
N LEU A 436 -5.31 5.75 8.16
CA LEU A 436 -6.65 5.18 8.17
C LEU A 436 -7.54 5.69 7.03
N SER A 437 -7.06 6.68 6.26
CA SER A 437 -7.81 7.20 5.10
C SER A 437 -7.72 6.28 3.90
N ALA A 438 -6.69 5.43 3.78
CA ALA A 438 -6.46 4.54 2.65
C ALA A 438 -6.67 3.07 3.05
N GLY A 439 -7.48 2.36 2.29
CA GLY A 439 -7.50 0.90 2.22
C GLY A 439 -8.17 0.13 3.37
N ILE A 440 -8.27 0.66 4.58
CA ILE A 440 -8.82 -0.06 5.73
C ILE A 440 -10.36 0.08 5.76
N ASN A 441 -11.05 -1.02 6.01
CA ASN A 441 -12.53 -1.02 6.08
C ASN A 441 -13.03 -0.61 7.48
N MET A 442 -12.84 0.67 7.82
CA MET A 442 -13.34 1.29 9.06
C MET A 442 -14.23 2.51 8.75
N PRO A 443 -15.43 2.31 8.18
CA PRO A 443 -16.32 3.42 7.94
C PRO A 443 -16.97 3.90 9.25
N ALA A 444 -16.92 5.21 9.48
CA ALA A 444 -17.55 5.88 10.62
C ALA A 444 -18.83 6.58 10.20
N ARG A 445 -19.66 6.98 11.15
CA ARG A 445 -20.75 7.93 10.88
C ARG A 445 -20.21 9.33 10.63
N THR A 446 -19.17 9.69 11.37
CA THR A 446 -18.56 11.03 11.36
C THR A 446 -17.05 10.95 11.17
N THR A 447 -16.50 11.90 10.41
CA THR A 447 -15.08 12.22 10.40
C THR A 447 -14.84 13.62 10.94
N VAL A 448 -13.74 13.81 11.65
CA VAL A 448 -13.31 15.12 12.18
C VAL A 448 -11.88 15.37 11.72
N ILE A 449 -11.66 16.41 10.93
CA ILE A 449 -10.33 16.78 10.40
C ILE A 449 -9.84 18.00 11.18
N THR A 450 -8.67 17.89 11.84
CA THR A 450 -8.24 18.83 12.89
C THR A 450 -7.12 19.76 12.49
N GLY A 451 -6.82 19.87 11.21
CA GLY A 451 -5.78 20.76 10.71
C GLY A 451 -5.67 20.72 9.19
N VAL A 452 -5.02 21.70 8.62
CA VAL A 452 -4.83 21.83 7.16
C VAL A 452 -3.39 21.53 6.72
N ARG A 453 -2.47 21.31 7.66
CA ARG A 453 -1.05 21.02 7.37
C ARG A 453 -0.60 19.76 8.07
N LYS A 454 0.18 18.95 7.36
CA LYS A 454 0.78 17.72 7.88
C LYS A 454 2.30 17.75 7.75
N PRO A 455 3.04 16.93 8.53
CA PRO A 455 4.47 16.76 8.34
C PRO A 455 4.77 16.35 6.91
N THR A 456 5.90 16.76 6.38
CA THR A 456 6.44 16.31 5.11
C THR A 456 7.63 15.39 5.37
N ASP A 457 7.77 14.35 4.56
CA ASP A 457 8.94 13.47 4.59
C ASP A 457 10.16 14.14 3.96
N ASN A 458 9.95 15.27 3.26
CA ASN A 458 10.98 16.06 2.60
C ASN A 458 11.04 17.46 3.22
N PRO A 459 11.96 17.72 4.16
CA PRO A 459 12.06 19.01 4.85
C PRO A 459 12.80 20.07 4.02
N ASP A 460 12.26 20.45 2.86
CA ASP A 460 12.73 21.61 2.12
C ASP A 460 12.28 22.90 2.82
N GLY A 461 13.20 23.56 3.49
CA GLY A 461 12.97 24.86 4.13
C GLY A 461 12.66 24.79 5.63
N ASP A 462 12.45 25.97 6.22
CA ASP A 462 12.20 26.15 7.66
C ASP A 462 10.87 25.55 8.17
N ASP A 463 9.99 25.12 7.28
CA ASP A 463 8.66 24.59 7.60
C ASP A 463 8.52 23.11 7.19
N HIS A 464 8.79 22.23 8.13
CA HIS A 464 8.66 20.77 7.98
C HIS A 464 7.21 20.29 7.79
N ARG A 465 6.29 21.15 7.31
CA ARG A 465 4.87 20.84 7.13
C ARG A 465 4.34 21.37 5.81
N ARG A 466 3.63 20.52 5.05
CA ARG A 466 2.91 20.90 3.85
C ARG A 466 1.40 20.95 4.07
N TYR A 467 0.67 21.63 3.20
CA TYR A 467 -0.78 21.51 3.18
C TYR A 467 -1.22 20.11 2.77
N ILE A 468 -2.33 19.66 3.36
CA ILE A 468 -3.01 18.48 2.86
C ILE A 468 -3.56 18.77 1.47
N THR A 469 -3.49 17.76 0.60
CA THR A 469 -4.04 17.87 -0.76
C THR A 469 -5.56 17.67 -0.76
N PRO A 470 -6.28 18.16 -1.77
CA PRO A 470 -7.69 17.84 -1.94
C PRO A 470 -7.97 16.34 -1.95
N ASN A 471 -7.09 15.52 -2.55
CA ASN A 471 -7.24 14.06 -2.54
C ASN A 471 -7.22 13.50 -1.11
N GLU A 472 -6.23 13.88 -0.30
CA GLU A 472 -6.12 13.46 1.09
C GLU A 472 -7.34 13.90 1.91
N PHE A 473 -7.78 15.15 1.70
CA PHE A 473 -8.97 15.67 2.36
C PHE A 473 -10.23 14.86 2.03
N HIS A 474 -10.49 14.63 0.75
CA HIS A 474 -11.68 13.88 0.32
C HIS A 474 -11.61 12.40 0.68
N GLN A 475 -10.43 11.79 0.75
CA GLN A 475 -10.26 10.42 1.25
C GLN A 475 -10.63 10.32 2.74
N MET A 476 -10.15 11.25 3.57
CA MET A 476 -10.49 11.31 4.98
C MET A 476 -12.00 11.59 5.19
N ALA A 477 -12.54 12.59 4.53
CA ALA A 477 -13.97 12.92 4.57
C ALA A 477 -14.82 11.74 4.09
N GLY A 478 -14.34 11.03 3.06
CA GLY A 478 -14.99 9.86 2.47
C GLY A 478 -15.17 8.67 3.42
N ARG A 479 -14.49 8.64 4.57
CA ARG A 479 -14.69 7.61 5.61
C ARG A 479 -16.00 7.83 6.39
N ALA A 480 -16.63 8.99 6.30
CA ALA A 480 -17.90 9.25 6.93
C ALA A 480 -19.08 8.67 6.13
N GLY A 481 -20.09 8.19 6.82
CA GLY A 481 -21.32 7.65 6.24
C GLY A 481 -21.22 6.17 5.84
N ARG A 482 -21.82 5.30 6.64
CA ARG A 482 -21.81 3.83 6.44
C ARG A 482 -22.97 3.42 5.54
N ARG A 483 -22.66 2.80 4.41
CA ARG A 483 -23.68 2.28 3.48
C ARG A 483 -24.60 1.27 4.19
N GLY A 484 -25.91 1.41 3.98
CA GLY A 484 -26.91 0.52 4.58
C GLY A 484 -27.21 0.78 6.06
N ILE A 485 -26.48 1.73 6.71
CA ILE A 485 -26.65 2.06 8.13
C ILE A 485 -27.01 3.52 8.30
N ASP A 486 -26.24 4.42 7.72
CA ASP A 486 -26.42 5.86 7.86
C ASP A 486 -27.15 6.44 6.64
N THR A 487 -28.00 7.42 6.86
CA THR A 487 -28.66 8.19 5.80
C THR A 487 -27.78 9.37 5.37
N VAL A 488 -26.94 9.88 6.25
CA VAL A 488 -26.02 11.00 6.05
C VAL A 488 -24.72 10.71 6.79
N GLY A 489 -23.59 11.02 6.18
CA GLY A 489 -22.27 11.07 6.80
C GLY A 489 -21.89 12.51 7.12
N TYR A 490 -21.18 12.73 8.21
CA TYR A 490 -20.80 14.06 8.67
C TYR A 490 -19.28 14.22 8.60
N CYS A 491 -18.81 15.35 8.06
CA CYS A 491 -17.40 15.74 8.07
C CYS A 491 -17.25 17.09 8.77
N TYR A 492 -16.71 17.07 9.98
CA TYR A 492 -16.38 18.28 10.72
C TYR A 492 -14.95 18.68 10.48
N CYS A 493 -14.72 19.97 10.21
CA CYS A 493 -13.38 20.56 10.09
C CYS A 493 -13.15 21.50 11.26
N MET A 494 -12.21 21.17 12.15
CA MET A 494 -11.89 22.01 13.32
C MET A 494 -10.80 23.01 12.94
N ALA A 495 -11.17 24.25 12.66
CA ALA A 495 -10.25 25.33 12.33
C ALA A 495 -9.78 26.04 13.61
N ALA A 496 -8.49 26.04 13.90
CA ALA A 496 -7.91 26.74 15.05
C ALA A 496 -7.84 28.26 14.86
N ASN A 497 -8.06 28.77 13.63
CA ASN A 497 -8.10 30.20 13.31
C ASN A 497 -8.79 30.44 11.95
N LYS A 498 -8.99 31.73 11.62
CA LYS A 498 -9.65 32.15 10.38
C LYS A 498 -8.92 31.73 9.09
N SER A 499 -7.61 31.63 9.10
CA SER A 499 -6.85 31.18 7.93
C SER A 499 -7.16 29.71 7.61
N GLN A 500 -7.17 28.86 8.64
CA GLN A 500 -7.55 27.45 8.48
C GLN A 500 -9.02 27.29 8.07
N ASP A 501 -9.92 28.14 8.61
CA ASP A 501 -11.34 28.14 8.20
C ASP A 501 -11.47 28.39 6.70
N LYS A 502 -10.81 29.44 6.19
CA LYS A 502 -10.78 29.72 4.74
C LYS A 502 -10.21 28.52 3.96
N LYS A 503 -9.11 27.91 4.43
CA LYS A 503 -8.47 26.81 3.74
C LYS A 503 -9.33 25.53 3.73
N PHE A 504 -10.05 25.23 4.80
CA PHE A 504 -11.03 24.13 4.81
C PHE A 504 -12.16 24.36 3.80
N ASN A 505 -12.70 25.58 3.75
CA ASN A 505 -13.72 25.93 2.76
C ASN A 505 -13.20 25.82 1.31
N GLU A 506 -11.94 26.16 1.06
CA GLU A 506 -11.28 25.90 -0.22
C GLU A 506 -11.22 24.39 -0.52
N LEU A 507 -10.73 23.57 0.42
CA LEU A 507 -10.58 22.13 0.25
C LEU A 507 -11.91 21.42 -0.02
N ILE A 508 -12.99 21.81 0.67
CA ILE A 508 -14.34 21.27 0.47
C ILE A 508 -14.80 21.47 -0.98
N ASN A 509 -14.50 22.62 -1.56
CA ASN A 509 -14.95 23.01 -2.89
C ASN A 509 -13.94 22.69 -4.01
N THR A 510 -12.71 22.29 -3.65
CA THR A 510 -11.70 21.95 -4.64
C THR A 510 -11.83 20.47 -5.04
N PRO A 511 -11.93 20.16 -6.34
CA PRO A 511 -11.94 18.77 -6.78
C PRO A 511 -10.63 18.06 -6.44
N ALA A 512 -10.62 16.73 -6.58
CA ALA A 512 -9.41 15.93 -6.45
C ALA A 512 -8.30 16.46 -7.39
N ASN A 513 -7.03 16.23 -7.03
CA ASN A 513 -5.90 16.63 -7.89
C ASN A 513 -5.81 15.73 -9.12
N ASP A 514 -5.15 16.26 -10.15
CA ASP A 514 -4.72 15.48 -11.30
C ASP A 514 -3.77 14.35 -10.87
N ILE A 515 -3.93 13.20 -11.49
CA ILE A 515 -2.96 12.14 -11.41
C ILE A 515 -1.86 12.44 -12.42
N ASN A 516 -0.66 12.68 -11.91
CA ASN A 516 0.54 12.86 -12.72
C ASN A 516 1.43 11.62 -12.61
N SER A 517 2.24 11.40 -13.63
CA SER A 517 3.20 10.31 -13.63
C SER A 517 4.33 10.54 -12.63
N HIS A 518 4.68 9.49 -11.92
CA HIS A 518 5.89 9.39 -11.10
C HIS A 518 6.82 8.28 -11.60
N PHE A 519 6.76 7.98 -12.90
CA PHE A 519 7.60 6.95 -13.54
C PHE A 519 9.08 7.23 -13.31
N LYS A 520 9.75 6.27 -12.67
CA LYS A 520 11.19 6.31 -12.39
C LYS A 520 11.88 5.24 -13.24
N ILE A 521 12.99 5.62 -13.86
CA ILE A 521 13.91 4.71 -14.53
C ILE A 521 14.97 4.37 -13.48
N ASP A 522 14.78 3.27 -12.74
CA ASP A 522 15.74 2.80 -11.74
C ASP A 522 16.84 1.94 -12.38
N TYR A 523 17.91 1.66 -11.63
CA TYR A 523 19.06 0.91 -12.13
C TYR A 523 18.72 -0.55 -12.47
N SER A 524 17.80 -1.17 -11.73
CA SER A 524 17.33 -2.53 -12.02
C SER A 524 16.52 -2.56 -13.32
N PHE A 525 15.67 -1.55 -13.56
CA PHE A 525 14.97 -1.41 -14.84
C PHE A 525 15.96 -1.24 -16.00
N VAL A 526 16.98 -0.39 -15.84
CA VAL A 526 18.01 -0.19 -16.88
C VAL A 526 18.75 -1.48 -17.18
N ALA A 527 19.24 -2.19 -16.14
CA ALA A 527 19.94 -3.45 -16.28
C ALA A 527 19.07 -4.52 -16.98
N THR A 528 17.80 -4.64 -16.56
CA THR A 528 16.86 -5.60 -17.15
C THR A 528 16.50 -5.25 -18.61
N ALA A 529 16.26 -3.97 -18.88
CA ALA A 529 15.85 -3.50 -20.19
C ALA A 529 17.03 -3.53 -21.21
N ASP A 530 18.26 -3.30 -20.74
CA ASP A 530 19.44 -3.31 -21.60
C ASP A 530 19.75 -4.71 -22.13
N ASP A 531 19.58 -5.72 -21.31
CA ASP A 531 19.72 -7.14 -21.71
C ASP A 531 18.71 -7.53 -22.81
N VAL A 532 17.52 -6.94 -22.78
CA VAL A 532 16.43 -7.23 -23.73
C VAL A 532 16.45 -6.32 -24.94
N PHE A 533 16.68 -5.02 -24.75
CA PHE A 533 16.64 -4.00 -25.80
C PHE A 533 18.05 -3.59 -26.24
N ARG A 534 18.82 -4.54 -26.77
CA ARG A 534 20.12 -4.25 -27.39
C ARG A 534 20.03 -3.16 -28.45
N ASP A 535 18.92 -3.10 -29.20
CA ASP A 535 18.64 -1.98 -30.10
C ASP A 535 17.92 -0.86 -29.32
N LYS A 536 18.64 0.20 -28.97
CA LYS A 536 18.14 1.39 -28.29
C LYS A 536 16.95 2.08 -28.98
N LYS A 537 16.76 1.81 -30.28
CA LYS A 537 15.58 2.30 -31.01
C LYS A 537 14.27 1.75 -30.46
N LEU A 538 14.32 0.58 -29.77
CA LEU A 538 13.14 -0.03 -29.14
C LEU A 538 12.73 0.65 -27.81
N LEU A 539 13.63 1.38 -27.16
CA LEU A 539 13.33 2.09 -25.90
C LEU A 539 12.32 3.21 -26.10
N LYS A 540 12.49 4.01 -27.17
CA LYS A 540 11.59 5.13 -27.42
C LYS A 540 10.12 4.75 -27.59
N PRO A 541 9.74 3.71 -28.35
CA PRO A 541 8.38 3.19 -28.42
C PRO A 541 7.81 2.77 -27.05
N ILE A 542 8.65 2.20 -26.18
CA ILE A 542 8.25 1.78 -24.84
C ILE A 542 7.99 3.01 -23.96
N PHE A 543 8.95 3.93 -23.87
CA PHE A 543 8.78 5.15 -23.07
C PHE A 543 7.63 6.02 -23.57
N ARG A 544 7.36 6.00 -24.88
CA ARG A 544 6.19 6.69 -25.43
C ARG A 544 4.86 6.16 -24.91
N LYS A 545 4.80 4.90 -24.45
CA LYS A 545 3.61 4.31 -23.82
C LYS A 545 3.44 4.75 -22.36
N SER A 546 4.46 5.34 -21.72
CA SER A 546 4.35 5.78 -20.33
C SER A 546 3.40 6.96 -20.17
N LEU A 547 2.74 7.07 -19.03
CA LEU A 547 1.97 8.25 -18.66
C LEU A 547 2.89 9.48 -18.50
N ARG A 548 4.17 9.26 -18.13
CA ARG A 548 5.20 10.31 -18.07
C ARG A 548 5.45 10.97 -19.42
N ALA A 549 5.45 10.20 -20.48
CA ALA A 549 5.61 10.72 -21.83
C ALA A 549 4.28 11.18 -22.45
N TYR A 550 3.13 10.70 -21.92
CA TYR A 550 1.84 10.90 -22.53
C TYR A 550 1.44 12.37 -22.60
N ASP A 551 1.11 12.80 -23.79
CA ASP A 551 0.57 14.11 -24.12
C ASP A 551 -0.33 13.96 -25.35
N GLU A 552 -1.39 14.74 -25.40
CA GLU A 552 -2.31 14.74 -26.57
C GLU A 552 -1.58 15.19 -27.85
N ASN A 553 -0.60 16.11 -27.69
CA ASN A 553 0.26 16.52 -28.80
C ASN A 553 1.36 15.47 -29.07
N PRO A 554 1.36 14.82 -30.25
CA PRO A 554 2.33 13.77 -30.58
C PRO A 554 3.78 14.23 -30.54
N GLN A 555 4.06 15.51 -30.85
CA GLN A 555 5.41 16.06 -30.83
C GLN A 555 5.93 16.22 -29.42
N THR A 556 5.11 16.75 -28.50
CA THR A 556 5.44 16.84 -27.06
C THR A 556 5.71 15.46 -26.50
N ARG A 557 4.84 14.48 -26.77
CA ARG A 557 5.03 13.08 -26.36
C ARG A 557 6.35 12.50 -26.86
N ASN A 558 6.71 12.72 -28.12
CA ASN A 558 7.98 12.25 -28.68
C ASN A 558 9.18 12.90 -27.98
N ASN A 559 9.09 14.18 -27.64
CA ASN A 559 10.13 14.90 -26.92
C ASN A 559 10.28 14.38 -25.49
N ASN A 560 9.17 14.11 -24.80
CA ASN A 560 9.17 13.52 -23.47
C ASN A 560 9.80 12.12 -23.48
N ALA A 561 9.44 11.29 -24.46
CA ALA A 561 10.04 9.97 -24.62
C ALA A 561 11.54 10.04 -24.91
N ASN A 562 12.01 11.03 -25.70
CA ASN A 562 13.44 11.24 -25.95
C ASN A 562 14.20 11.58 -24.66
N LYS A 563 13.65 12.46 -23.79
CA LYS A 563 14.25 12.78 -22.50
C LYS A 563 14.38 11.54 -21.61
N MET A 564 13.39 10.64 -21.66
CA MET A 564 13.46 9.37 -20.92
C MET A 564 14.54 8.44 -21.49
N VAL A 565 14.74 8.41 -22.81
CA VAL A 565 15.86 7.67 -23.42
C VAL A 565 17.20 8.25 -22.98
N GLU A 566 17.33 9.56 -22.92
CA GLU A 566 18.55 10.25 -22.44
C GLU A 566 18.84 9.89 -20.98
N GLU A 567 17.83 9.93 -20.09
CA GLU A 567 17.95 9.49 -18.71
C GLU A 567 18.38 8.01 -18.59
N PHE A 568 17.80 7.14 -19.41
CA PHE A 568 18.18 5.74 -19.47
C PHE A 568 19.66 5.57 -19.83
N ILE A 569 20.13 6.27 -20.88
CA ILE A 569 21.52 6.21 -21.34
C ILE A 569 22.49 6.75 -20.28
N GLN A 570 22.11 7.79 -19.54
CA GLN A 570 22.92 8.30 -18.42
C GLN A 570 23.12 7.22 -17.35
N LYS A 571 22.05 6.55 -16.94
CA LYS A 571 22.11 5.48 -15.94
C LYS A 571 22.83 4.23 -16.46
N GLU A 572 22.67 3.90 -17.72
CA GLU A 572 23.43 2.85 -18.41
C GLU A 572 24.94 3.12 -18.33
N ASN A 573 25.36 4.35 -18.59
CA ASN A 573 26.78 4.73 -18.47
C ASN A 573 27.30 4.63 -17.03
N ILE A 574 26.46 4.93 -16.03
CA ILE A 574 26.83 4.71 -14.62
C ILE A 574 27.03 3.21 -14.37
N LEU A 575 26.10 2.36 -14.82
CA LEU A 575 26.22 0.90 -14.68
C LEU A 575 27.47 0.33 -15.35
N LYS A 576 27.90 0.88 -16.49
CA LYS A 576 29.16 0.50 -17.14
C LYS A 576 30.38 0.90 -16.33
N ASN A 577 30.37 2.12 -15.76
CA ASN A 577 31.50 2.64 -14.97
C ASN A 577 31.70 1.86 -13.65
N TYR A 578 30.68 1.14 -13.19
CA TYR A 578 30.71 0.33 -11.97
C TYR A 578 30.68 -1.18 -12.26
N ASP A 579 31.00 -1.58 -13.48
CA ASP A 579 31.11 -2.98 -13.93
C ASP A 579 29.82 -3.81 -13.82
N TYR A 580 28.65 -3.17 -13.82
CA TYR A 580 27.35 -3.85 -13.93
C TYR A 580 27.01 -4.24 -15.37
N LEU A 581 27.54 -3.48 -16.33
CA LEU A 581 27.48 -3.75 -17.76
C LEU A 581 28.89 -3.78 -18.34
N ASP A 582 29.13 -4.67 -19.30
CA ASP A 582 30.36 -4.68 -20.07
C ASP A 582 30.40 -3.57 -21.16
N LYS A 583 31.50 -3.46 -21.89
CA LYS A 583 31.68 -2.48 -22.96
C LYS A 583 30.66 -2.65 -24.09
N ASN A 584 30.09 -3.84 -24.25
CA ASN A 584 29.08 -4.18 -25.26
C ASN A 584 27.66 -4.11 -24.76
N ASN A 585 27.43 -3.58 -23.53
CA ASN A 585 26.15 -3.51 -22.85
C ASN A 585 25.58 -4.89 -22.46
N ASN A 586 26.38 -5.91 -22.32
CA ASN A 586 25.90 -7.14 -21.75
C ASN A 586 25.96 -7.05 -20.21
N LEU A 587 24.97 -7.66 -19.55
CA LEU A 587 25.03 -7.83 -18.10
C LEU A 587 26.28 -8.62 -17.72
N THR A 588 27.04 -8.10 -16.77
CA THR A 588 28.06 -8.87 -16.04
C THR A 588 27.38 -9.73 -14.97
N ASP A 589 28.13 -10.64 -14.33
CA ASP A 589 27.62 -11.38 -13.17
C ASP A 589 27.07 -10.41 -12.12
N LYS A 590 27.79 -9.34 -11.83
CA LYS A 590 27.39 -8.26 -10.94
C LYS A 590 26.08 -7.57 -11.39
N GLY A 591 25.97 -7.30 -12.70
CA GLY A 591 24.76 -6.72 -13.31
C GLY A 591 23.55 -7.63 -13.20
N LEU A 592 23.76 -8.94 -13.33
CA LEU A 592 22.68 -9.91 -13.19
C LEU A 592 22.14 -9.94 -11.75
N LEU A 593 23.00 -9.83 -10.76
CA LEU A 593 22.62 -9.75 -9.35
C LEU A 593 21.80 -8.47 -9.05
N LEU A 594 22.11 -7.35 -9.71
CA LEU A 594 21.36 -6.08 -9.53
C LEU A 594 19.88 -6.21 -9.88
N THR A 595 19.54 -7.03 -10.87
CA THR A 595 18.15 -7.24 -11.30
C THR A 595 17.26 -7.93 -10.25
N LYS A 596 17.85 -8.45 -9.17
CA LYS A 596 17.14 -9.17 -8.10
C LYS A 596 16.72 -8.26 -6.94
N ILE A 597 17.28 -7.07 -6.83
CA ILE A 597 16.92 -6.11 -5.77
C ILE A 597 15.71 -5.27 -6.21
N ASN A 598 14.71 -5.26 -5.35
CA ASN A 598 13.47 -4.52 -5.54
C ASN A 598 13.13 -3.70 -4.29
N GLY A 599 12.78 -2.43 -4.49
CA GLY A 599 12.29 -1.57 -3.40
C GLY A 599 13.38 -0.96 -2.52
N TYR A 600 14.65 -1.20 -2.82
CA TYR A 600 15.81 -0.66 -2.11
C TYR A 600 16.78 -0.01 -3.09
N GLU A 601 17.79 0.71 -2.58
CA GLU A 601 18.87 1.25 -3.40
C GLU A 601 19.77 0.10 -3.86
N GLN A 602 19.71 -0.19 -5.15
CA GLN A 602 20.27 -1.44 -5.71
C GLN A 602 21.79 -1.50 -5.64
N ILE A 603 22.47 -0.39 -6.05
CA ILE A 603 23.92 -0.35 -6.16
C ILE A 603 24.60 -0.59 -4.80
N PRO A 604 24.27 0.14 -3.72
CA PRO A 604 24.87 -0.10 -2.41
C PRO A 604 24.70 -1.53 -1.90
N VAL A 605 23.54 -2.13 -2.16
CA VAL A 605 23.26 -3.51 -1.71
C VAL A 605 24.10 -4.51 -2.48
N VAL A 606 24.12 -4.43 -3.81
CA VAL A 606 24.88 -5.40 -4.62
C VAL A 606 26.38 -5.23 -4.45
N ASP A 607 26.86 -3.98 -4.36
CA ASP A 607 28.27 -3.70 -4.11
C ASP A 607 28.73 -4.28 -2.75
N SER A 608 27.93 -4.16 -1.70
CA SER A 608 28.30 -4.72 -0.39
C SER A 608 28.50 -6.24 -0.44
N ILE A 609 27.74 -6.93 -1.28
CA ILE A 609 27.88 -8.38 -1.51
C ILE A 609 29.09 -8.68 -2.39
N THR A 610 29.18 -8.05 -3.56
CA THR A 610 30.18 -8.40 -4.58
C THR A 610 31.60 -7.93 -4.23
N ASN A 611 31.73 -6.85 -3.48
CA ASN A 611 33.00 -6.36 -2.97
C ASN A 611 33.45 -7.10 -1.68
N LYS A 612 32.68 -8.13 -1.24
CA LYS A 612 32.95 -8.95 -0.04
C LYS A 612 33.04 -8.17 1.26
N GLU A 613 32.28 -7.10 1.38
CA GLU A 613 32.27 -6.23 2.55
C GLU A 613 31.59 -6.86 3.74
N LEU A 614 30.83 -7.91 3.47
CA LEU A 614 30.10 -8.69 4.48
C LEU A 614 30.91 -9.89 4.96
N GLU A 615 32.12 -10.10 4.40
CA GLU A 615 32.98 -11.22 4.80
C GLU A 615 33.48 -11.05 6.24
N GLY A 616 33.28 -12.08 7.07
CA GLY A 616 33.70 -12.08 8.48
C GLY A 616 32.69 -11.46 9.46
N LEU A 617 31.61 -10.85 8.99
CA LEU A 617 30.53 -10.41 9.87
C LEU A 617 29.80 -11.61 10.46
N ASN A 618 29.52 -11.58 11.76
CA ASN A 618 28.59 -12.52 12.39
C ASN A 618 27.11 -12.14 12.09
N ALA A 619 26.17 -13.00 12.47
CA ALA A 619 24.75 -12.81 12.19
C ALA A 619 24.18 -11.51 12.79
N VAL A 620 24.61 -11.12 13.99
CA VAL A 620 24.18 -9.89 14.68
C VAL A 620 24.70 -8.65 13.96
N GLN A 621 25.98 -8.65 13.61
CA GLN A 621 26.62 -7.55 12.87
C GLN A 621 26.01 -7.40 11.48
N LEU A 622 25.77 -8.52 10.78
CA LEU A 622 25.12 -8.53 9.47
C LEU A 622 23.71 -7.94 9.54
N ALA A 623 22.90 -8.33 10.53
CA ALA A 623 21.57 -7.77 10.71
C ALA A 623 21.61 -6.25 10.89
N GLY A 624 22.52 -5.75 11.73
CA GLY A 624 22.73 -4.31 11.94
C GLY A 624 23.16 -3.59 10.66
N PHE A 625 24.12 -4.12 9.91
CA PHE A 625 24.59 -3.56 8.65
C PHE A 625 23.46 -3.47 7.62
N VAL A 626 22.75 -4.58 7.43
CA VAL A 626 21.63 -4.62 6.46
C VAL A 626 20.49 -3.70 6.86
N ALA A 627 20.26 -3.46 8.16
CA ALA A 627 19.28 -2.47 8.62
C ALA A 627 19.63 -1.06 8.13
N GLY A 628 20.91 -0.70 8.09
CA GLY A 628 21.36 0.57 7.54
C GLY A 628 21.06 0.70 6.04
N LEU A 629 21.28 -0.36 5.27
CA LEU A 629 20.95 -0.41 3.83
C LEU A 629 19.45 -0.41 3.58
N ALA A 630 18.68 -1.12 4.38
CA ALA A 630 17.23 -1.23 4.25
C ALA A 630 16.50 0.08 4.56
N ASN A 631 17.09 0.94 5.40
CA ASN A 631 16.50 2.18 5.87
C ASN A 631 17.22 3.43 5.35
N LEU A 632 17.82 3.36 4.16
CA LEU A 632 18.41 4.53 3.50
C LEU A 632 17.33 5.57 3.18
N GLU A 633 17.57 6.81 3.56
CA GLU A 633 16.69 7.94 3.29
C GLU A 633 17.19 8.71 2.07
N ASN A 634 16.29 9.02 1.13
CA ASN A 634 16.58 9.94 0.04
C ASN A 634 16.31 11.36 0.53
N VAL A 635 17.33 12.19 0.61
CA VAL A 635 17.21 13.60 0.96
C VAL A 635 17.59 14.46 -0.23
N PRO A 636 16.89 15.59 -0.49
CA PRO A 636 17.34 16.55 -1.46
C PRO A 636 18.68 17.13 -1.02
N LYS A 637 19.55 17.45 -1.98
CA LYS A 637 20.82 18.08 -1.70
C LYS A 637 20.58 19.51 -1.22
N ILE A 638 20.55 19.71 0.09
CA ILE A 638 20.47 21.02 0.72
C ILE A 638 21.87 21.38 1.20
N GLU A 639 22.41 22.50 0.74
CA GLU A 639 23.54 23.15 1.41
C GLU A 639 23.06 23.65 2.77
N LEU A 640 23.21 22.82 3.81
CA LEU A 640 22.92 23.24 5.18
C LEU A 640 23.93 24.32 5.58
N PRO A 641 23.48 25.47 6.14
CA PRO A 641 24.37 26.44 6.72
C PRO A 641 25.19 25.78 7.82
N ALA A 642 26.49 26.06 7.87
CA ALA A 642 27.49 25.42 8.70
C ALA A 642 27.17 25.33 10.22
N ASN A 643 26.16 26.03 10.71
CA ASN A 643 25.78 26.10 12.11
C ASN A 643 24.78 25.02 12.56
N LYS A 644 24.30 24.16 11.68
CA LYS A 644 23.38 23.04 12.03
C LYS A 644 24.01 21.65 11.91
N GLN A 645 25.30 21.54 11.74
CA GLN A 645 26.03 20.24 11.65
C GLN A 645 26.19 19.54 13.00
N ASN A 646 25.76 20.11 14.12
CA ASN A 646 25.77 19.46 15.42
C ASN A 646 24.44 18.72 15.67
N GLU A 647 24.11 17.72 14.89
CA GLU A 647 23.31 16.62 15.41
C GLU A 647 24.14 15.93 16.49
N LYS A 648 23.59 15.79 17.70
CA LYS A 648 24.21 15.05 18.79
C LYS A 648 24.54 13.65 18.27
N ILE A 649 25.81 13.44 17.97
CA ILE A 649 26.37 12.11 17.75
C ILE A 649 26.20 11.44 19.13
N PHE A 650 25.27 10.51 19.23
CA PHE A 650 25.19 9.63 20.39
C PHE A 650 26.47 8.81 20.39
N VAL A 651 27.29 8.97 21.42
CA VAL A 651 28.48 8.15 21.60
C VAL A 651 28.00 6.72 21.86
N PHE A 652 28.42 5.79 21.03
CA PHE A 652 28.19 4.36 21.22
C PHE A 652 29.22 3.87 22.23
N GLU A 653 28.80 2.99 23.16
CA GLU A 653 29.72 2.31 24.06
C GLU A 653 30.31 1.02 23.43
N ASP A 654 29.76 0.58 22.29
CA ASP A 654 30.16 -0.63 21.57
C ASP A 654 30.94 -0.25 20.30
N ASP A 655 32.26 -0.51 20.34
CA ASP A 655 33.19 -0.19 19.25
C ASP A 655 32.82 -0.88 17.92
N GLU A 656 32.17 -2.06 17.96
CA GLU A 656 31.76 -2.80 16.76
C GLU A 656 30.61 -2.08 16.02
N ILE A 657 29.62 -1.55 16.75
CA ILE A 657 28.53 -0.78 16.13
C ILE A 657 29.06 0.52 15.54
N VAL A 658 29.99 1.17 16.22
CA VAL A 658 30.62 2.41 15.73
C VAL A 658 31.31 2.14 14.39
N ALA A 659 32.13 1.09 14.31
CA ALA A 659 32.84 0.74 13.09
C ALA A 659 31.86 0.43 11.91
N LEU A 660 30.76 -0.28 12.18
CA LEU A 660 29.74 -0.57 11.15
C LEU A 660 29.04 0.71 10.63
N VAL A 661 28.70 1.62 11.54
CA VAL A 661 28.04 2.90 11.19
C VAL A 661 28.98 3.80 10.41
N ASP A 662 30.24 3.89 10.81
CA ASP A 662 31.24 4.74 10.17
C ASP A 662 31.54 4.23 8.75
N ASN A 663 31.77 2.92 8.59
CA ASN A 663 31.99 2.29 7.29
C ASN A 663 30.80 2.52 6.35
N MET A 664 29.58 2.37 6.82
CA MET A 664 28.38 2.61 6.03
C MET A 664 28.24 4.08 5.63
N SER A 665 28.51 4.99 6.56
CA SER A 665 28.39 6.44 6.31
C SER A 665 29.44 6.91 5.29
N GLU A 666 30.65 6.42 5.37
CA GLU A 666 31.75 6.71 4.45
C GLU A 666 31.38 6.26 3.02
N ARG A 667 30.84 5.07 2.86
CA ARG A 667 30.38 4.53 1.58
C ARG A 667 29.23 5.30 0.98
N ILE A 668 28.21 5.59 1.77
CA ILE A 668 27.08 6.36 1.29
C ILE A 668 27.55 7.73 0.82
N ASN A 669 28.52 8.33 1.49
CA ASN A 669 29.15 9.59 1.04
C ASN A 669 29.88 9.42 -0.31
N ASP A 670 30.56 8.29 -0.52
CA ASP A 670 31.21 8.00 -1.81
C ASP A 670 30.17 7.77 -2.92
N TYR A 671 29.11 7.02 -2.68
CA TYR A 671 28.02 6.87 -3.64
C TYR A 671 27.32 8.21 -3.94
N ASN A 672 27.09 9.02 -2.94
CA ASN A 672 26.53 10.37 -3.13
C ASN A 672 27.41 11.22 -4.05
N LYS A 673 28.71 11.21 -3.82
CA LYS A 673 29.67 11.98 -4.63
C LYS A 673 29.77 11.48 -6.07
N ASN A 674 29.77 10.17 -6.28
CA ASN A 674 30.13 9.57 -7.56
C ASN A 674 28.92 9.17 -8.42
N ILE A 675 27.79 8.89 -7.83
CA ILE A 675 26.59 8.38 -8.49
C ILE A 675 25.41 9.32 -8.31
N TYR A 676 24.94 9.48 -7.07
CA TYR A 676 23.63 10.12 -6.81
C TYR A 676 23.64 11.64 -6.98
N SER A 677 24.76 12.31 -6.79
CA SER A 677 24.88 13.76 -7.10
C SER A 677 24.75 14.03 -8.60
N LYS A 678 25.03 13.06 -9.45
CA LYS A 678 24.88 13.11 -10.90
C LYS A 678 23.48 12.67 -11.34
N ASP A 679 22.79 11.90 -10.50
CA ASP A 679 21.45 11.38 -10.75
C ASP A 679 20.41 12.26 -10.02
N ASN A 680 19.93 13.30 -10.69
CA ASN A 680 18.87 14.21 -10.22
C ASN A 680 19.12 14.93 -8.89
N ASN A 681 20.38 15.20 -8.57
CA ASN A 681 20.76 15.94 -7.37
C ASN A 681 20.25 15.32 -6.05
N ARG A 682 20.23 13.96 -5.99
CA ARG A 682 19.83 13.17 -4.82
C ARG A 682 21.01 12.96 -3.89
N GLU A 683 20.74 12.86 -2.60
CA GLU A 683 21.67 12.35 -1.61
C GLU A 683 21.01 11.21 -0.82
N LEU A 684 21.76 10.13 -0.57
CA LEU A 684 21.37 9.08 0.34
C LEU A 684 21.87 9.42 1.75
N LYS A 685 21.06 9.17 2.76
CA LYS A 685 21.41 9.30 4.17
C LYS A 685 21.19 7.99 4.88
N SER A 686 22.21 7.54 5.63
CA SER A 686 22.10 6.35 6.47
C SER A 686 21.23 6.63 7.70
N ASN A 687 20.33 5.70 8.01
CA ASN A 687 19.60 5.72 9.27
C ASN A 687 20.37 4.95 10.35
N THR A 688 21.28 5.63 11.03
CA THR A 688 22.13 5.04 12.08
C THR A 688 21.32 4.50 13.28
N ASN A 689 20.14 5.05 13.54
CA ASN A 689 19.25 4.52 14.58
C ASN A 689 18.74 3.13 14.22
N ALA A 690 18.37 2.88 12.95
CA ALA A 690 17.93 1.57 12.51
C ALA A 690 19.04 0.52 12.66
N VAL A 691 20.29 0.86 12.33
CA VAL A 691 21.44 -0.02 12.59
C VAL A 691 21.49 -0.45 14.06
N LYS A 692 21.42 0.53 14.96
CA LYS A 692 21.48 0.30 16.41
C LYS A 692 20.32 -0.54 16.92
N HIS A 693 19.10 -0.21 16.50
CA HIS A 693 17.92 -0.93 16.96
C HIS A 693 17.96 -2.40 16.55
N ILE A 694 18.33 -2.68 15.30
CA ILE A 694 18.32 -4.04 14.77
C ILE A 694 19.51 -4.85 15.28
N TYR A 695 20.69 -4.24 15.40
CA TYR A 695 21.83 -4.89 16.05
C TYR A 695 21.49 -5.33 17.47
N THR A 696 20.92 -4.40 18.28
CA THR A 696 20.55 -4.72 19.66
C THR A 696 19.45 -5.78 19.75
N TRP A 697 18.45 -5.70 18.85
CA TRP A 697 17.40 -6.71 18.76
C TRP A 697 17.96 -8.10 18.45
N ALA A 698 18.81 -8.20 17.45
CA ALA A 698 19.47 -9.46 17.09
C ALA A 698 20.34 -10.00 18.24
N ASN A 699 21.07 -9.12 18.93
CA ASN A 699 21.93 -9.50 20.06
C ASN A 699 21.13 -10.02 21.28
N LEU A 700 19.97 -9.41 21.57
CA LEU A 700 19.07 -9.90 22.60
C LEU A 700 18.53 -11.29 22.24
N ASN A 701 18.09 -11.48 21.00
CA ASN A 701 17.56 -12.75 20.51
C ASN A 701 18.62 -13.84 20.38
N ALA A 702 19.88 -13.49 20.23
CA ALA A 702 21.00 -14.44 20.29
C ALA A 702 21.24 -14.95 21.73
N LYS A 703 20.85 -14.20 22.75
CA LYS A 703 21.04 -14.53 24.17
C LYS A 703 19.82 -15.22 24.80
N SER A 704 18.63 -14.94 24.28
CA SER A 704 17.36 -15.45 24.84
C SER A 704 16.36 -15.73 23.72
N GLU A 705 15.60 -16.82 23.84
CA GLU A 705 14.52 -17.16 22.92
C GLU A 705 13.19 -16.46 23.26
N ASP A 706 13.08 -15.78 24.42
CA ASP A 706 11.87 -15.05 24.82
C ASP A 706 11.80 -13.70 24.12
N SER A 707 11.18 -13.70 22.93
CA SER A 707 11.05 -12.51 22.12
C SER A 707 10.20 -11.39 22.77
N VAL A 708 9.28 -11.73 23.68
CA VAL A 708 8.46 -10.74 24.38
C VAL A 708 9.27 -9.98 25.42
N ASP A 709 10.08 -10.69 26.21
CA ASP A 709 10.93 -10.04 27.22
C ASP A 709 12.09 -9.29 26.53
N ASN A 710 12.67 -9.82 25.47
CA ASN A 710 13.65 -9.11 24.64
C ASN A 710 13.09 -7.81 24.05
N TRP A 711 11.83 -7.83 23.61
CA TRP A 711 11.14 -6.61 23.12
C TRP A 711 10.95 -5.58 24.22
N LYS A 712 10.55 -6.00 25.42
CA LYS A 712 10.40 -5.10 26.56
C LYS A 712 11.73 -4.50 26.96
N GLU A 713 12.81 -5.30 26.99
CA GLU A 713 14.15 -4.83 27.30
C GLU A 713 14.60 -3.79 26.28
N LEU A 714 14.47 -4.07 24.98
CA LEU A 714 14.80 -3.15 23.91
C LEU A 714 14.01 -1.83 24.00
N TYR A 715 12.70 -1.91 24.29
CA TYR A 715 11.81 -0.75 24.32
C TYR A 715 11.89 0.05 25.62
N SER A 716 12.31 -0.55 26.74
CA SER A 716 12.44 0.11 28.06
C SER A 716 13.85 0.57 28.40
N GLY A 717 14.88 0.02 27.72
CA GLY A 717 16.29 0.28 27.99
C GLY A 717 16.79 1.65 27.50
N ASP A 718 18.10 1.77 27.36
CA ASP A 718 18.78 3.02 26.94
C ASP A 718 18.35 3.51 25.55
N LEU A 719 17.90 2.60 24.69
CA LEU A 719 17.41 2.89 23.36
C LEU A 719 16.04 3.54 23.32
N LYS A 720 15.29 3.53 24.39
CA LYS A 720 13.94 4.14 24.47
C LYS A 720 13.88 5.56 23.96
N LYS A 721 14.96 6.33 24.10
CA LYS A 721 15.01 7.72 23.62
C LYS A 721 15.14 7.84 22.11
N SER A 722 15.74 6.84 21.44
CA SER A 722 15.92 6.78 19.98
C SER A 722 14.75 6.08 19.29
N ILE A 723 14.09 5.13 19.96
CA ILE A 723 12.91 4.43 19.44
C ILE A 723 11.69 5.37 19.57
N ARG A 724 11.18 5.82 18.44
CA ARG A 724 10.03 6.76 18.41
C ARG A 724 8.72 6.10 18.87
N ASP A 725 8.48 4.87 18.44
CA ASP A 725 7.31 4.06 18.75
C ASP A 725 7.52 2.60 18.28
N GLU A 726 6.74 1.66 18.86
CA GLU A 726 6.84 0.22 18.59
C GLU A 726 6.63 -0.11 17.10
N GLY A 727 5.71 0.55 16.43
CA GLY A 727 5.45 0.30 15.01
C GLY A 727 6.58 0.78 14.09
N THR A 728 7.36 1.79 14.48
CA THR A 728 8.57 2.19 13.75
C THR A 728 9.65 1.12 13.87
N LEU A 729 9.91 0.64 15.08
CA LEU A 729 10.85 -0.45 15.32
C LEU A 729 10.44 -1.72 14.57
N PHE A 730 9.16 -2.10 14.65
CA PHE A 730 8.63 -3.24 13.91
C PHE A 730 8.85 -3.09 12.40
N ARG A 731 8.62 -1.90 11.84
CA ARG A 731 8.86 -1.65 10.42
C ARG A 731 10.34 -1.77 10.06
N GLU A 732 11.25 -1.28 10.89
CA GLU A 732 12.70 -1.41 10.68
C GLU A 732 13.11 -2.89 10.64
N ILE A 733 12.58 -3.72 11.55
CA ILE A 733 12.78 -5.17 11.54
C ILE A 733 12.28 -5.78 10.23
N MET A 734 11.03 -5.47 9.84
CA MET A 734 10.43 -6.04 8.63
C MET A 734 11.15 -5.65 7.34
N MET A 735 11.63 -4.40 7.25
CA MET A 735 12.42 -3.95 6.10
C MET A 735 13.78 -4.66 6.05
N THR A 736 14.44 -4.82 7.19
CA THR A 736 15.71 -5.53 7.28
C THR A 736 15.54 -7.00 6.91
N ASN A 737 14.48 -7.65 7.41
CA ASN A 737 14.15 -9.03 7.08
C ASN A 737 13.88 -9.22 5.58
N ASP A 738 13.10 -8.33 4.97
CA ASP A 738 12.82 -8.37 3.54
C ASP A 738 14.10 -8.21 2.70
N LEU A 739 14.98 -7.27 3.06
CA LEU A 739 16.24 -7.08 2.34
C LEU A 739 17.19 -8.28 2.53
N LEU A 740 17.30 -8.85 3.74
CA LEU A 740 18.10 -10.07 3.98
C LEU A 740 17.61 -11.23 3.12
N LYS A 741 16.30 -11.44 2.97
CA LYS A 741 15.73 -12.45 2.08
C LYS A 741 16.16 -12.24 0.62
N GLN A 742 16.11 -11.01 0.13
CA GLN A 742 16.57 -10.68 -1.21
C GLN A 742 18.09 -10.89 -1.35
N MET A 743 18.89 -10.52 -0.35
CA MET A 743 20.34 -10.75 -0.33
C MET A 743 20.69 -12.24 -0.31
N SER A 744 19.89 -13.07 0.38
CA SER A 744 20.06 -14.53 0.35
C SER A 744 19.89 -15.10 -1.06
N GLU A 745 18.85 -14.64 -1.79
CA GLU A 745 18.66 -15.06 -3.18
C GLU A 745 19.79 -14.59 -4.10
N ILE A 746 20.33 -13.40 -3.85
CA ILE A 746 21.50 -12.88 -4.58
C ILE A 746 22.74 -13.73 -4.28
N ALA A 747 22.99 -14.07 -3.02
CA ALA A 747 24.14 -14.88 -2.63
C ALA A 747 24.07 -16.29 -3.24
N LYS A 748 22.90 -16.94 -3.22
CA LYS A 748 22.67 -18.22 -3.90
C LYS A 748 22.95 -18.13 -5.39
N MET A 749 22.41 -17.12 -6.05
CA MET A 749 22.65 -16.89 -7.47
C MET A 749 24.13 -16.58 -7.75
N GLY A 750 24.80 -15.80 -6.90
CA GLY A 750 26.23 -15.52 -6.99
C GLY A 750 27.06 -16.79 -6.93
N ALA A 751 26.69 -17.76 -6.06
CA ALA A 751 27.33 -19.06 -6.00
C ALA A 751 27.13 -19.89 -7.28
N GLU A 752 25.92 -19.81 -7.89
CA GLU A 752 25.58 -20.56 -9.11
C GLU A 752 26.33 -20.03 -10.35
N ILE A 753 26.47 -18.70 -10.48
CA ILE A 753 27.07 -18.07 -11.66
C ILE A 753 28.58 -17.95 -11.57
N SER A 754 29.19 -17.95 -10.36
CA SER A 754 30.62 -17.82 -10.18
C SER A 754 31.36 -19.07 -10.58
N ASN A 755 32.48 -18.89 -11.31
CA ASN A 755 33.44 -19.96 -11.65
C ASN A 755 34.62 -19.98 -10.68
N ASN A 756 34.73 -19.07 -9.72
CA ASN A 756 35.84 -18.97 -8.77
C ASN A 756 35.51 -19.72 -7.46
N PRO A 757 36.25 -20.78 -7.08
CA PRO A 757 35.94 -21.52 -5.85
C PRO A 757 35.96 -20.68 -4.57
N LYS A 758 36.76 -19.61 -4.53
CA LYS A 758 36.77 -18.69 -3.37
C LYS A 758 35.51 -17.87 -3.28
N ASP A 759 35.00 -17.40 -4.41
CA ASP A 759 33.74 -16.62 -4.46
C ASP A 759 32.52 -17.51 -4.14
N ILE A 760 32.51 -18.74 -4.69
CA ILE A 760 31.49 -19.74 -4.37
C ILE A 760 31.43 -19.99 -2.86
N ARG A 761 32.61 -20.21 -2.24
CA ARG A 761 32.69 -20.40 -0.77
C ARG A 761 32.20 -19.17 0.00
N TYR A 762 32.59 -17.98 -0.42
CA TYR A 762 32.10 -16.73 0.18
C TYR A 762 30.59 -16.64 0.11
N TYR A 763 30.00 -16.88 -1.05
CA TYR A 763 28.52 -16.80 -1.23
C TYR A 763 27.78 -17.84 -0.39
N HIS A 764 28.30 -19.06 -0.25
CA HIS A 764 27.70 -20.05 0.64
C HIS A 764 27.79 -19.62 2.11
N ASN A 765 28.94 -19.18 2.58
CA ASN A 765 29.11 -18.69 3.94
C ASN A 765 28.18 -17.48 4.21
N LEU A 766 28.09 -16.56 3.25
CA LEU A 766 27.17 -15.40 3.36
C LEU A 766 25.72 -15.86 3.42
N THR A 767 25.32 -16.85 2.63
CA THR A 767 23.96 -17.41 2.67
C THR A 767 23.65 -17.98 4.06
N ASP A 768 24.58 -18.74 4.65
CA ASP A 768 24.42 -19.31 5.99
C ASP A 768 24.33 -18.19 7.05
N THR A 769 25.23 -17.21 7.01
CA THR A 769 25.18 -16.05 7.93
C THR A 769 23.88 -15.25 7.79
N ILE A 770 23.35 -15.11 6.57
CA ILE A 770 22.05 -14.46 6.34
C ILE A 770 20.92 -15.27 6.96
N GLN A 771 20.93 -16.60 6.86
CA GLN A 771 19.91 -17.45 7.48
C GLN A 771 19.97 -17.34 9.01
N ASP A 772 21.16 -17.31 9.60
CA ASP A 772 21.31 -17.08 11.03
C ASP A 772 20.81 -15.69 11.44
N ALA A 773 21.11 -14.64 10.66
CA ALA A 773 20.62 -13.29 10.91
C ALA A 773 19.09 -13.22 10.82
N LEU A 774 18.49 -13.86 9.82
CA LEU A 774 17.04 -13.97 9.68
C LEU A 774 16.43 -14.68 10.89
N ALA A 775 17.02 -15.77 11.37
CA ALA A 775 16.52 -16.48 12.55
C ALA A 775 16.55 -15.60 13.82
N LEU A 776 17.50 -14.66 13.92
CA LEU A 776 17.60 -13.74 15.05
C LEU A 776 16.58 -12.59 14.98
N ILE A 777 16.26 -12.09 13.79
CA ILE A 777 15.39 -10.91 13.66
C ILE A 777 13.93 -11.26 13.29
N ASP A 778 13.66 -12.47 12.78
CA ASP A 778 12.31 -12.92 12.37
C ASP A 778 11.45 -13.38 13.57
N ARG A 779 11.72 -12.83 14.74
CA ARG A 779 11.02 -13.10 16.00
C ARG A 779 10.43 -11.83 16.60
N PRO A 780 9.68 -10.99 15.85
CA PRO A 780 8.96 -9.92 16.51
C PRO A 780 7.95 -10.53 17.48
N PRO A 781 7.66 -9.90 18.61
CA PRO A 781 6.67 -10.41 19.58
C PRO A 781 5.27 -10.47 18.98
N ALA A 782 5.05 -9.76 17.91
CA ALA A 782 3.88 -9.82 17.06
C ALA A 782 4.11 -10.96 16.05
N LYS A 783 3.58 -12.15 16.32
CA LYS A 783 3.56 -13.22 15.33
C LYS A 783 2.61 -12.82 14.20
N ASP A 784 3.11 -12.80 12.98
CA ASP A 784 2.25 -12.92 11.80
C ASP A 784 1.40 -14.18 11.99
N ASP A 785 0.09 -14.08 11.75
CA ASP A 785 -0.78 -15.24 11.77
C ASP A 785 -0.15 -16.36 10.93
N GLU A 786 0.48 -17.32 11.58
CA GLU A 786 0.54 -18.66 11.02
C GLU A 786 -0.92 -19.03 10.77
N ILE A 787 -1.34 -18.99 9.53
CA ILE A 787 -2.56 -19.66 9.13
C ILE A 787 -2.27 -21.12 9.49
N ILE A 788 -2.81 -21.53 10.65
CA ILE A 788 -2.77 -22.92 11.09
C ILE A 788 -3.30 -23.70 9.90
N GLU A 789 -2.41 -24.44 9.23
CA GLU A 789 -2.81 -25.53 8.37
C GLU A 789 -3.48 -26.57 9.28
N GLU A 790 -4.80 -26.49 9.43
CA GLU A 790 -5.69 -27.58 9.80
C GLU A 790 -6.41 -28.11 8.56
#